data_7df489ab5124237db0c11fcfdc701a7a
#
_entry.id   7df489ab5124237db0c11fcfdc701a7a
#
_cell.length_a   1.000
_cell.length_b   1.000
_cell.length_c   1.000
_cell.angle_alpha   90.00
_cell.angle_beta   90.00
_cell.angle_gamma   90.00
#
_symmetry.space_group_name_H-M   'P 1'
#
loop_
_entity.id
_entity.type
_entity.pdbx_description
1 polymer ?
#
loop_
_entity_poly.entity_id
_entity_poly.type
_entity_poly.pdbx_seq_one_letter_code
_entity_poly.pdbx_strand_id
1 'polypeptide(L)'
;MTTAIAYTSGKPHIGNTYEIVLADAIARYKRAEGYDVYFQTGTDEHGQKIQEKAEAAGITPKEYVDNVAGEVKAIWDLMNTSYDNFVRTTDADHEKCVKKIFKKLYDQGDIYKGAYEGLYCTPCESFWTESQLVDGKCPDCGREVKPAKEDAYFFKMSKYADRLIDYINTHPEFIQPVSRKNEMMNNFLLPGLQDLCVSRTSFSWGIPVDFDPKHVVYVWLDALTNYITKIGYDPDGSSELFQKNWPADLHLIGKDIVRFHTIYWPIFLMALDLPLPKQVFGHPWLLQGGDKMSKSKGNVIYADDMVRLFGVDATRYFVLHEMPFENDGVITWELVIERFNSDLANILGNLVNRTISMSNKYFDGVVRKTGVTAEVDEDLKAVVTGTRDKVQEKMDKLRVADAITAVFDLFRRCNKYIDETTPWVLAKDEADHDRLAEVLYNLTESITIGAGLLHSFLPETAEKIVNQLNTTLRDYDDLDKFGLYESGSRVTDTPEILFARLDAKEVMPKVEEIKAAQKAEFEAEQKKLAGETETAEEAEESVIDIEPKAEIEYDDFMKMQFQVGEIIACEAVPKSKKLLCSQVKIGSQVKQIVSGIRKHYTPEEMVGKKVMVLVNLKPAKLAGVVSEGMLLCAEDENGELALMVPEKKMPSGAEIC
;
A
#
# COMPACT_ATOMS: atom_id res chain seq x y z
N MET A 1 2.12 -7.07 -19.82
CA MET A 1 1.64 -6.14 -18.77
C MET A 1 2.70 -5.89 -17.71
N THR A 2 2.61 -4.78 -16.97
CA THR A 2 3.56 -4.47 -15.90
C THR A 2 2.86 -3.92 -14.67
N THR A 3 3.48 -4.07 -13.49
CA THR A 3 3.25 -3.16 -12.36
C THR A 3 4.18 -1.96 -12.45
N ALA A 4 4.04 -1.00 -11.53
CA ALA A 4 5.16 -0.16 -11.16
C ALA A 4 6.31 -1.00 -10.60
N ILE A 5 7.53 -0.48 -10.63
CA ILE A 5 8.66 -1.07 -9.92
C ILE A 5 8.78 -0.47 -8.53
N ALA A 6 8.95 -1.31 -7.51
CA ALA A 6 8.93 -0.87 -6.13
C ALA A 6 10.20 -0.08 -5.77
N TYR A 7 10.02 1.14 -5.22
CA TYR A 7 11.15 1.95 -4.77
C TYR A 7 11.79 1.36 -3.51
N THR A 8 13.08 1.04 -3.56
CA THR A 8 13.81 0.30 -2.52
C THR A 8 14.11 1.12 -1.27
N SER A 9 13.13 1.90 -0.81
CA SER A 9 13.30 2.70 0.40
C SER A 9 12.94 1.96 1.70
N GLY A 10 12.59 0.68 1.63
CA GLY A 10 12.28 -0.20 2.74
C GLY A 10 11.33 -1.32 2.38
N LYS A 11 11.05 -2.23 3.34
CA LYS A 11 10.12 -3.35 3.19
C LYS A 11 8.74 -2.89 2.70
N PRO A 12 8.16 -3.55 1.66
CA PRO A 12 6.84 -3.20 1.13
C PRO A 12 5.73 -3.53 2.13
N HIS A 13 4.81 -2.60 2.34
CA HIS A 13 3.61 -2.82 3.14
C HIS A 13 2.48 -3.42 2.29
N ILE A 14 1.38 -3.82 2.93
CA ILE A 14 0.26 -4.50 2.27
C ILE A 14 -0.35 -3.68 1.10
N GLY A 15 -0.27 -2.34 1.13
CA GLY A 15 -0.71 -1.50 0.02
C GLY A 15 0.17 -1.65 -1.23
N ASN A 16 1.48 -1.87 -1.08
CA ASN A 16 2.36 -2.21 -2.20
C ASN A 16 2.11 -3.65 -2.67
N THR A 17 1.87 -4.56 -1.73
CA THR A 17 1.55 -5.96 -2.04
C THR A 17 0.21 -6.09 -2.77
N TYR A 18 -0.76 -5.22 -2.50
CA TYR A 18 -2.01 -5.17 -3.24
C TYR A 18 -1.78 -5.01 -4.76
N GLU A 19 -0.90 -4.10 -5.17
CA GLU A 19 -0.60 -3.86 -6.59
C GLU A 19 -0.13 -5.13 -7.30
N ILE A 20 0.83 -5.86 -6.72
CA ILE A 20 1.37 -7.07 -7.36
C ILE A 20 0.34 -8.20 -7.38
N VAL A 21 -0.50 -8.34 -6.34
CA VAL A 21 -1.56 -9.36 -6.29
C VAL A 21 -2.68 -9.04 -7.28
N LEU A 22 -3.03 -7.76 -7.43
CA LEU A 22 -4.00 -7.31 -8.43
C LEU A 22 -3.51 -7.60 -9.85
N ALA A 23 -2.24 -7.29 -10.13
CA ALA A 23 -1.62 -7.57 -11.43
C ALA A 23 -1.56 -9.08 -11.71
N ASP A 24 -1.22 -9.88 -10.71
CA ASP A 24 -1.18 -11.34 -10.82
C ASP A 24 -2.56 -11.94 -11.13
N ALA A 25 -3.60 -11.47 -10.43
CA ALA A 25 -4.97 -11.91 -10.69
C ALA A 25 -5.41 -11.61 -12.14
N ILE A 26 -5.07 -10.43 -12.65
CA ILE A 26 -5.35 -10.06 -14.05
C ILE A 26 -4.51 -10.91 -15.02
N ALA A 27 -3.22 -11.14 -14.73
CA ALA A 27 -2.35 -11.96 -15.57
C ALA A 27 -2.83 -13.41 -15.65
N ARG A 28 -3.17 -14.02 -14.50
CA ARG A 28 -3.73 -15.39 -14.44
C ARG A 28 -5.04 -15.48 -15.19
N TYR A 29 -5.92 -14.50 -15.03
CA TYR A 29 -7.19 -14.47 -15.72
C TYR A 29 -7.02 -14.38 -17.24
N LYS A 30 -6.15 -13.49 -17.74
CA LYS A 30 -5.87 -13.37 -19.18
C LYS A 30 -5.19 -14.61 -19.74
N ARG A 31 -4.32 -15.28 -18.99
CA ARG A 31 -3.76 -16.59 -19.37
C ARG A 31 -4.84 -17.67 -19.48
N ALA A 32 -5.81 -17.68 -18.55
CA ALA A 32 -6.96 -18.60 -18.62
C ALA A 32 -7.83 -18.35 -19.85
N GLU A 33 -7.99 -17.10 -20.29
CA GLU A 33 -8.63 -16.74 -21.57
C GLU A 33 -7.80 -17.11 -22.81
N GLY A 34 -6.58 -17.66 -22.66
CA GLY A 34 -5.70 -18.08 -23.75
C GLY A 34 -4.73 -17.01 -24.25
N TYR A 35 -4.60 -15.86 -23.59
CA TYR A 35 -3.57 -14.87 -23.93
C TYR A 35 -2.17 -15.34 -23.55
N ASP A 36 -1.18 -15.05 -24.39
CA ASP A 36 0.24 -15.17 -24.08
C ASP A 36 0.68 -13.95 -23.28
N VAL A 37 0.63 -14.06 -21.96
CA VAL A 37 0.90 -12.94 -21.06
C VAL A 37 2.35 -12.94 -20.61
N TYR A 38 3.07 -11.85 -20.90
CA TYR A 38 4.36 -11.52 -20.29
C TYR A 38 4.12 -10.47 -19.19
N PHE A 39 4.38 -10.85 -17.94
CA PHE A 39 4.14 -10.04 -16.75
C PHE A 39 5.46 -9.61 -16.11
N GLN A 40 5.76 -8.31 -16.12
CA GLN A 40 6.97 -7.72 -15.57
C GLN A 40 6.67 -6.89 -14.32
N THR A 41 7.51 -7.06 -13.30
CA THR A 41 7.58 -6.27 -12.07
C THR A 41 9.05 -6.05 -11.69
N GLY A 42 9.33 -5.41 -10.55
CA GLY A 42 10.71 -5.23 -10.09
C GLY A 42 10.91 -4.13 -9.08
N THR A 43 12.16 -3.63 -9.03
CA THR A 43 12.60 -2.61 -8.08
C THR A 43 13.28 -1.43 -8.77
N ASP A 44 12.95 -0.22 -8.26
CA ASP A 44 13.63 1.04 -8.54
C ASP A 44 14.66 1.31 -7.43
N GLU A 45 15.93 1.43 -7.80
CA GLU A 45 17.05 1.28 -6.87
C GLU A 45 18.00 2.49 -6.82
N HIS A 46 17.77 3.52 -7.61
CA HIS A 46 18.60 4.72 -7.64
C HIS A 46 17.97 5.91 -6.92
N GLY A 47 18.75 6.95 -6.65
CA GLY A 47 18.28 8.21 -6.13
C GLY A 47 18.91 8.64 -4.82
N GLN A 48 18.72 9.91 -4.47
CA GLN A 48 19.28 10.55 -3.29
C GLN A 48 18.85 9.88 -1.99
N LYS A 49 17.56 9.56 -1.87
CA LYS A 49 17.00 8.93 -0.68
C LYS A 49 17.61 7.57 -0.37
N ILE A 50 17.95 6.79 -1.40
CA ILE A 50 18.62 5.49 -1.24
C ILE A 50 20.05 5.70 -0.75
N GLN A 51 20.79 6.66 -1.35
CA GLN A 51 22.13 6.99 -0.91
C GLN A 51 22.14 7.40 0.57
N GLU A 52 21.26 8.31 0.99
CA GLU A 52 21.14 8.78 2.37
C GLU A 52 20.83 7.61 3.35
N LYS A 53 19.96 6.67 2.95
CA LYS A 53 19.64 5.51 3.79
C LYS A 53 20.79 4.51 3.90
N ALA A 54 21.52 4.28 2.83
CA ALA A 54 22.71 3.43 2.85
C ALA A 54 23.81 4.03 3.73
N GLU A 55 24.07 5.34 3.60
CA GLU A 55 25.00 6.08 4.44
C GLU A 55 24.62 5.99 5.92
N ALA A 56 23.34 6.19 6.24
CA ALA A 56 22.83 6.06 7.61
C ALA A 56 22.95 4.62 8.15
N ALA A 57 22.84 3.60 7.28
CA ALA A 57 23.04 2.21 7.66
C ALA A 57 24.52 1.79 7.72
N GLY A 58 25.47 2.64 7.29
CA GLY A 58 26.90 2.36 7.27
C GLY A 58 27.31 1.32 6.23
N ILE A 59 26.53 1.14 5.16
CA ILE A 59 26.78 0.19 4.05
C ILE A 59 26.77 0.91 2.71
N THR A 60 27.21 0.21 1.66
CA THR A 60 27.15 0.78 0.30
C THR A 60 25.71 0.86 -0.21
N PRO A 61 25.35 1.83 -1.09
CA PRO A 61 24.03 1.87 -1.72
C PRO A 61 23.67 0.57 -2.45
N LYS A 62 24.64 -0.08 -3.11
CA LYS A 62 24.42 -1.37 -3.79
C LYS A 62 24.02 -2.47 -2.82
N GLU A 63 24.72 -2.59 -1.70
CA GLU A 63 24.39 -3.57 -0.64
C GLU A 63 23.03 -3.29 -0.02
N TYR A 64 22.71 -2.01 0.21
CA TYR A 64 21.39 -1.61 0.72
C TYR A 64 20.27 -2.05 -0.22
N VAL A 65 20.37 -1.74 -1.52
CA VAL A 65 19.31 -2.11 -2.48
C VAL A 65 19.25 -3.61 -2.75
N ASP A 66 20.38 -4.34 -2.65
CA ASP A 66 20.37 -5.80 -2.76
C ASP A 66 19.55 -6.45 -1.64
N ASN A 67 19.68 -5.95 -0.41
CA ASN A 67 18.91 -6.42 0.73
C ASN A 67 17.41 -6.12 0.54
N VAL A 68 17.06 -4.88 0.24
CA VAL A 68 15.64 -4.47 0.09
C VAL A 68 14.98 -5.13 -1.13
N ALA A 69 15.67 -5.23 -2.27
CA ALA A 69 15.15 -5.93 -3.43
C ALA A 69 14.90 -7.42 -3.15
N GLY A 70 15.79 -8.05 -2.35
CA GLY A 70 15.58 -9.41 -1.85
C GLY A 70 14.32 -9.55 -1.01
N GLU A 71 14.05 -8.59 -0.10
CA GLU A 71 12.82 -8.56 0.70
C GLU A 71 11.57 -8.37 -0.17
N VAL A 72 11.61 -7.44 -1.12
CA VAL A 72 10.51 -7.20 -2.06
C VAL A 72 10.18 -8.47 -2.82
N LYS A 73 11.21 -9.11 -3.41
CA LYS A 73 11.05 -10.35 -4.17
C LYS A 73 10.47 -11.48 -3.29
N ALA A 74 10.96 -11.63 -2.07
CA ALA A 74 10.47 -12.64 -1.14
C ALA A 74 8.98 -12.45 -0.80
N ILE A 75 8.50 -11.21 -0.66
CA ILE A 75 7.07 -10.91 -0.44
C ILE A 75 6.25 -11.22 -1.70
N TRP A 76 6.75 -10.87 -2.90
CA TRP A 76 6.05 -11.21 -4.16
C TRP A 76 5.93 -12.73 -4.33
N ASP A 77 7.01 -13.47 -4.07
CA ASP A 77 7.02 -14.93 -4.13
C ASP A 77 6.11 -15.56 -3.05
N LEU A 78 6.12 -15.01 -1.82
CA LEU A 78 5.23 -15.44 -0.72
C LEU A 78 3.74 -15.32 -1.10
N MET A 79 3.39 -14.28 -1.86
CA MET A 79 2.01 -14.05 -2.31
C MET A 79 1.60 -14.92 -3.50
N ASN A 80 2.44 -15.88 -3.90
CA ASN A 80 2.22 -16.78 -5.04
C ASN A 80 1.93 -16.01 -6.34
N THR A 81 2.74 -15.00 -6.64
CA THR A 81 2.60 -14.20 -7.85
C THR A 81 3.36 -14.80 -9.04
N SER A 82 2.76 -14.75 -10.22
CA SER A 82 3.21 -15.44 -11.44
C SER A 82 3.89 -14.52 -12.46
N TYR A 83 4.69 -13.54 -11.95
CA TYR A 83 5.45 -12.67 -12.84
C TYR A 83 6.52 -13.46 -13.62
N ASP A 84 6.77 -13.05 -14.86
CA ASP A 84 7.77 -13.66 -15.74
C ASP A 84 9.15 -13.03 -15.57
N ASN A 85 9.20 -11.74 -15.16
CA ASN A 85 10.44 -11.01 -14.99
C ASN A 85 10.39 -10.09 -13.77
N PHE A 86 11.43 -10.18 -12.93
CA PHE A 86 11.70 -9.26 -11.83
C PHE A 86 12.91 -8.41 -12.19
N VAL A 87 12.67 -7.15 -12.55
CA VAL A 87 13.70 -6.23 -13.03
C VAL A 87 14.30 -5.41 -11.91
N ARG A 88 15.57 -5.03 -12.09
CA ARG A 88 16.26 -4.11 -11.19
C ARG A 88 16.87 -2.97 -12.01
N THR A 89 16.71 -1.74 -11.56
CA THR A 89 17.33 -0.60 -12.29
C THR A 89 18.84 -0.57 -12.16
N THR A 90 19.44 -1.33 -11.24
CA THR A 90 20.89 -1.57 -11.15
C THR A 90 21.40 -2.71 -12.04
N ASP A 91 20.55 -3.33 -12.85
CA ASP A 91 21.00 -4.32 -13.84
C ASP A 91 21.82 -3.65 -14.95
N ALA A 92 22.99 -4.22 -15.25
CA ALA A 92 23.96 -3.62 -16.18
C ALA A 92 23.41 -3.40 -17.60
N ASP A 93 22.52 -4.27 -18.08
CA ASP A 93 21.84 -4.14 -19.37
C ASP A 93 20.88 -2.94 -19.39
N HIS A 94 20.15 -2.74 -18.29
CA HIS A 94 19.29 -1.58 -18.11
C HIS A 94 20.09 -0.27 -18.10
N GLU A 95 21.09 -0.16 -17.23
CA GLU A 95 21.94 1.03 -17.14
C GLU A 95 22.59 1.40 -18.49
N LYS A 96 23.10 0.39 -19.21
CA LYS A 96 23.68 0.59 -20.53
C LYS A 96 22.68 1.14 -21.53
N CYS A 97 21.45 0.63 -21.52
CA CYS A 97 20.39 1.08 -22.42
C CYS A 97 19.92 2.49 -22.06
N VAL A 98 19.76 2.82 -20.78
CA VAL A 98 19.38 4.17 -20.30
C VAL A 98 20.40 5.22 -20.78
N LYS A 99 21.70 4.93 -20.70
CA LYS A 99 22.75 5.81 -21.22
C LYS A 99 22.60 6.08 -22.72
N LYS A 100 22.30 5.05 -23.50
CA LYS A 100 22.02 5.20 -24.93
C LYS A 100 20.76 6.02 -25.21
N ILE A 101 19.69 5.79 -24.44
CA ILE A 101 18.45 6.56 -24.52
C ILE A 101 18.72 8.04 -24.23
N PHE A 102 19.41 8.34 -23.13
CA PHE A 102 19.75 9.72 -22.75
C PHE A 102 20.58 10.40 -23.85
N LYS A 103 21.59 9.72 -24.38
CA LYS A 103 22.42 10.21 -25.47
C LYS A 103 21.63 10.49 -26.75
N LYS A 104 20.73 9.58 -27.14
CA LYS A 104 19.85 9.74 -28.31
C LYS A 104 18.96 10.98 -28.14
N LEU A 105 18.31 11.14 -26.99
CA LEU A 105 17.45 12.30 -26.69
C LEU A 105 18.25 13.62 -26.67
N TYR A 106 19.49 13.57 -26.21
CA TYR A 106 20.40 14.72 -26.26
C TYR A 106 20.81 15.09 -27.69
N ASP A 107 21.25 14.09 -28.48
CA ASP A 107 21.72 14.31 -29.86
C ASP A 107 20.62 14.85 -30.78
N GLN A 108 19.37 14.44 -30.56
CA GLN A 108 18.21 14.97 -31.30
C GLN A 108 17.70 16.33 -30.78
N GLY A 109 18.30 16.85 -29.70
CA GLY A 109 17.99 18.15 -29.14
C GLY A 109 16.73 18.21 -28.27
N ASP A 110 16.19 17.07 -27.84
CA ASP A 110 15.11 16.99 -26.86
C ASP A 110 15.61 17.13 -25.42
N ILE A 111 16.88 16.84 -25.17
CA ILE A 111 17.58 17.15 -23.93
C ILE A 111 18.57 18.29 -24.20
N TYR A 112 18.63 19.27 -23.30
CA TYR A 112 19.56 20.39 -23.35
C TYR A 112 20.11 20.73 -21.97
N LYS A 113 21.31 21.33 -21.89
CA LYS A 113 21.93 21.75 -20.63
C LYS A 113 21.42 23.12 -20.21
N GLY A 114 21.10 23.27 -18.93
CA GLY A 114 20.63 24.49 -18.30
C GLY A 114 20.99 24.53 -16.82
N ALA A 115 20.47 25.53 -16.10
CA ALA A 115 20.58 25.59 -14.65
C ALA A 115 19.17 25.45 -14.05
N TYR A 116 19.03 24.56 -13.07
CA TYR A 116 17.82 24.45 -12.28
C TYR A 116 17.90 25.39 -11.08
N GLU A 117 16.85 26.16 -10.87
CA GLU A 117 16.63 26.93 -9.65
C GLU A 117 15.15 26.82 -9.27
N GLY A 118 14.86 26.16 -8.14
CA GLY A 118 13.48 25.90 -7.71
C GLY A 118 13.43 25.15 -6.38
N LEU A 119 12.31 24.48 -6.14
CA LEU A 119 12.03 23.76 -4.90
C LEU A 119 12.01 22.25 -5.16
N TYR A 120 12.69 21.48 -4.33
CA TYR A 120 12.81 20.03 -4.47
C TYR A 120 12.28 19.28 -3.25
N CYS A 121 11.44 18.30 -3.49
CA CYS A 121 10.96 17.37 -2.47
C CYS A 121 11.79 16.09 -2.51
N THR A 122 12.71 15.91 -1.56
CA THR A 122 13.56 14.72 -1.48
C THR A 122 12.74 13.42 -1.32
N PRO A 123 11.67 13.36 -0.49
CA PRO A 123 10.89 12.13 -0.35
C PRO A 123 10.15 11.66 -1.60
N CYS A 124 9.71 12.59 -2.46
CA CYS A 124 9.02 12.28 -3.73
C CYS A 124 9.95 12.34 -4.93
N GLU A 125 11.19 12.79 -4.72
CA GLU A 125 12.17 13.07 -5.77
C GLU A 125 11.58 13.93 -6.91
N SER A 126 10.82 14.97 -6.53
CA SER A 126 10.06 15.81 -7.46
C SER A 126 10.43 17.28 -7.31
N PHE A 127 10.50 17.98 -8.45
CA PHE A 127 10.71 19.41 -8.53
C PHE A 127 9.38 20.18 -8.58
N TRP A 128 9.34 21.32 -7.92
CA TRP A 128 8.16 22.17 -7.80
C TRP A 128 8.53 23.65 -8.00
N THR A 129 7.60 24.40 -8.58
CA THR A 129 7.61 25.87 -8.53
C THR A 129 6.83 26.32 -7.30
N GLU A 130 7.08 27.56 -6.84
CA GLU A 130 6.32 28.12 -5.71
C GLU A 130 4.80 28.10 -5.93
N SER A 131 4.36 28.33 -7.18
CA SER A 131 2.94 28.33 -7.54
C SER A 131 2.28 26.95 -7.51
N GLN A 132 3.06 25.87 -7.52
CA GLN A 132 2.56 24.49 -7.47
C GLN A 132 2.46 23.94 -6.05
N LEU A 133 3.04 24.63 -5.06
CA LEU A 133 2.99 24.19 -3.68
C LEU A 133 1.59 24.37 -3.08
N VAL A 134 1.22 23.46 -2.19
CA VAL A 134 0.01 23.58 -1.36
C VAL A 134 0.46 23.95 0.05
N ASP A 135 0.06 25.12 0.53
CA ASP A 135 0.47 25.66 1.83
C ASP A 135 2.00 25.69 2.03
N GLY A 136 2.76 25.99 0.96
CA GLY A 136 4.23 26.00 0.98
C GLY A 136 4.90 24.63 1.00
N LYS A 137 4.14 23.54 0.80
CA LYS A 137 4.60 22.15 0.88
C LYS A 137 4.40 21.41 -0.43
N CYS A 138 5.07 20.26 -0.56
CA CYS A 138 4.93 19.37 -1.69
C CYS A 138 3.47 18.92 -1.86
N PRO A 139 2.84 19.14 -3.02
CA PRO A 139 1.44 18.76 -3.26
C PRO A 139 1.21 17.24 -3.24
N ASP A 140 2.25 16.45 -3.56
CA ASP A 140 2.12 14.98 -3.62
C ASP A 140 2.15 14.33 -2.22
N CYS A 141 3.02 14.81 -1.31
CA CYS A 141 3.21 14.15 -0.01
C CYS A 141 2.99 15.04 1.23
N GLY A 142 2.75 16.35 1.04
CA GLY A 142 2.53 17.32 2.12
C GLY A 142 3.76 17.66 2.96
N ARG A 143 4.98 17.22 2.56
CA ARG A 143 6.23 17.49 3.28
C ARG A 143 6.89 18.78 2.80
N GLU A 144 7.83 19.28 3.61
CA GLU A 144 8.61 20.47 3.26
C GLU A 144 9.46 20.23 2.02
N VAL A 145 9.62 21.27 1.21
CA VAL A 145 10.49 21.32 0.04
C VAL A 145 11.71 22.17 0.34
N LYS A 146 12.85 21.85 -0.28
CA LYS A 146 14.12 22.57 -0.09
C LYS A 146 14.49 23.33 -1.35
N PRO A 147 15.03 24.55 -1.27
CA PRO A 147 15.63 25.22 -2.43
C PRO A 147 16.73 24.36 -3.03
N ALA A 148 16.71 24.20 -4.35
CA ALA A 148 17.74 23.51 -5.10
C ALA A 148 18.20 24.40 -6.26
N LYS A 149 19.52 24.54 -6.40
CA LYS A 149 20.16 25.25 -7.51
C LYS A 149 21.35 24.44 -7.96
N GLU A 150 21.26 23.89 -9.17
CA GLU A 150 22.33 23.08 -9.75
C GLU A 150 22.32 23.15 -11.28
N ASP A 151 23.48 22.92 -11.89
CA ASP A 151 23.53 22.65 -13.33
C ASP A 151 22.82 21.34 -13.61
N ALA A 152 21.98 21.31 -14.63
CA ALA A 152 21.18 20.13 -14.95
C ALA A 152 20.90 20.04 -16.45
N TYR A 153 20.52 18.84 -16.87
CA TYR A 153 19.94 18.61 -18.18
C TYR A 153 18.42 18.65 -18.09
N PHE A 154 17.78 19.25 -19.08
CA PHE A 154 16.33 19.41 -19.18
C PHE A 154 15.82 18.70 -20.42
N PHE A 155 14.69 17.99 -20.27
CA PHE A 155 13.95 17.41 -21.37
C PHE A 155 12.77 18.31 -21.76
N LYS A 156 12.59 18.56 -23.06
CA LYS A 156 11.55 19.44 -23.63
C LYS A 156 10.16 18.81 -23.59
N MET A 157 9.56 18.73 -22.41
CA MET A 157 8.20 18.21 -22.22
C MET A 157 7.16 18.98 -23.02
N SER A 158 7.29 20.30 -23.03
CA SER A 158 6.38 21.23 -23.72
C SER A 158 6.24 20.94 -25.22
N LYS A 159 7.30 20.44 -25.88
CA LYS A 159 7.30 20.06 -27.31
C LYS A 159 6.26 19.00 -27.64
N TYR A 160 5.91 18.13 -26.71
CA TYR A 160 5.06 16.97 -26.92
C TYR A 160 3.68 17.11 -26.28
N ALA A 161 3.40 18.20 -25.56
CA ALA A 161 2.18 18.39 -24.77
C ALA A 161 0.90 18.28 -25.61
N ASP A 162 0.82 19.01 -26.72
CA ASP A 162 -0.35 19.01 -27.60
C ASP A 162 -0.61 17.62 -28.19
N ARG A 163 0.46 16.93 -28.63
CA ARG A 163 0.37 15.55 -29.15
C ARG A 163 -0.18 14.57 -28.12
N LEU A 164 0.24 14.72 -26.85
CA LEU A 164 -0.27 13.89 -25.76
C LEU A 164 -1.72 14.21 -25.42
N ILE A 165 -2.11 15.48 -25.39
CA ILE A 165 -3.50 15.90 -25.18
C ILE A 165 -4.42 15.32 -26.26
N ASP A 166 -4.03 15.39 -27.52
CA ASP A 166 -4.76 14.81 -28.64
C ASP A 166 -4.89 13.28 -28.51
N TYR A 167 -3.80 12.62 -28.11
CA TYR A 167 -3.82 11.18 -27.89
C TYR A 167 -4.79 10.79 -26.77
N ILE A 168 -4.73 11.45 -25.61
CA ILE A 168 -5.64 11.18 -24.47
C ILE A 168 -7.11 11.43 -24.85
N ASN A 169 -7.39 12.43 -25.67
CA ASN A 169 -8.76 12.75 -26.10
C ASN A 169 -9.31 11.73 -27.12
N THR A 170 -8.45 11.15 -27.93
CA THR A 170 -8.82 10.17 -28.97
C THR A 170 -8.78 8.71 -28.46
N HIS A 171 -8.18 8.45 -27.29
CA HIS A 171 -8.05 7.14 -26.67
C HIS A 171 -8.61 7.17 -25.24
N PRO A 172 -9.96 7.12 -25.09
CA PRO A 172 -10.61 7.22 -23.78
C PRO A 172 -10.26 6.08 -22.82
N GLU A 173 -9.78 4.94 -23.34
CA GLU A 173 -9.31 3.78 -22.60
C GLU A 173 -7.92 3.97 -21.99
N PHE A 174 -7.12 4.91 -22.49
CA PHE A 174 -5.70 5.04 -22.16
C PHE A 174 -5.45 5.27 -20.66
N ILE A 175 -6.23 6.15 -20.02
CA ILE A 175 -6.09 6.45 -18.58
C ILE A 175 -7.36 6.03 -17.84
N GLN A 176 -7.20 5.08 -16.93
CA GLN A 176 -8.29 4.59 -16.07
C GLN A 176 -7.89 4.64 -14.59
N PRO A 177 -8.84 4.90 -13.68
CA PRO A 177 -10.21 5.38 -13.89
C PRO A 177 -10.28 6.77 -14.55
N VAL A 178 -11.46 7.13 -15.06
CA VAL A 178 -11.67 8.43 -15.76
C VAL A 178 -11.38 9.64 -14.87
N SER A 179 -11.56 9.51 -13.54
CA SER A 179 -11.16 10.56 -12.60
C SER A 179 -9.67 10.89 -12.69
N ARG A 180 -8.80 9.90 -12.90
CA ARG A 180 -7.35 10.10 -13.07
C ARG A 180 -7.05 10.81 -14.39
N LYS A 181 -7.76 10.46 -15.48
CA LYS A 181 -7.67 11.22 -16.74
C LYS A 181 -7.98 12.70 -16.51
N ASN A 182 -9.10 12.99 -15.84
CA ASN A 182 -9.54 14.35 -15.61
C ASN A 182 -8.54 15.13 -14.73
N GLU A 183 -7.98 14.49 -13.71
CA GLU A 183 -6.93 15.06 -12.85
C GLU A 183 -5.68 15.43 -13.66
N MET A 184 -5.16 14.54 -14.49
CA MET A 184 -3.98 14.77 -15.32
C MET A 184 -4.21 15.87 -16.35
N MET A 185 -5.36 15.87 -17.00
CA MET A 185 -5.72 16.90 -17.98
C MET A 185 -5.82 18.29 -17.35
N ASN A 186 -6.61 18.42 -16.27
CA ASN A 186 -6.94 19.72 -15.69
C ASN A 186 -5.79 20.31 -14.86
N ASN A 187 -5.04 19.49 -14.13
CA ASN A 187 -4.05 19.99 -13.19
C ASN A 187 -2.66 20.13 -13.80
N PHE A 188 -2.36 19.38 -14.88
CA PHE A 188 -1.00 19.34 -15.44
C PHE A 188 -0.93 19.70 -16.93
N LEU A 189 -1.76 19.10 -17.78
CA LEU A 189 -1.64 19.25 -19.23
C LEU A 189 -2.21 20.56 -19.75
N LEU A 190 -3.45 20.90 -19.38
CA LEU A 190 -4.12 22.12 -19.86
C LEU A 190 -3.49 23.42 -19.32
N PRO A 191 -2.93 23.48 -18.09
CA PRO A 191 -2.15 24.63 -17.64
C PRO A 191 -0.83 24.83 -18.40
N GLY A 192 -0.35 23.82 -19.11
CA GLY A 192 0.91 23.80 -19.85
C GLY A 192 2.03 23.10 -19.10
N LEU A 193 2.79 22.27 -19.82
CA LEU A 193 3.94 21.55 -19.27
C LEU A 193 5.19 22.41 -19.30
N GLN A 194 5.94 22.36 -18.21
CA GLN A 194 7.31 22.87 -18.15
C GLN A 194 8.30 21.76 -18.52
N ASP A 195 9.48 22.16 -18.99
CA ASP A 195 10.55 21.22 -19.30
C ASP A 195 11.03 20.53 -18.02
N LEU A 196 11.28 19.23 -18.11
CA LEU A 196 11.62 18.37 -16.98
C LEU A 196 13.13 18.33 -16.77
N CYS A 197 13.59 18.58 -15.56
CA CYS A 197 14.97 18.31 -15.16
C CYS A 197 15.21 16.79 -15.16
N VAL A 198 16.16 16.32 -15.97
CA VAL A 198 16.45 14.88 -16.19
C VAL A 198 17.84 14.44 -15.75
N SER A 199 18.57 15.30 -15.01
CA SER A 199 19.83 14.93 -14.37
C SER A 199 20.03 15.62 -13.04
N ARG A 200 20.91 15.05 -12.20
CA ARG A 200 21.28 15.61 -10.89
C ARG A 200 22.79 15.57 -10.71
N THR A 201 23.29 16.51 -9.89
CA THR A 201 24.70 16.58 -9.48
C THR A 201 24.89 16.55 -7.96
N SER A 202 23.78 16.64 -7.20
CA SER A 202 23.78 16.73 -5.74
C SER A 202 24.04 15.38 -5.03
N PHE A 203 23.99 14.25 -5.76
CA PHE A 203 24.30 12.91 -5.27
C PHE A 203 24.92 12.08 -6.40
N SER A 204 25.51 10.93 -6.06
CA SER A 204 26.26 10.08 -7.01
C SER A 204 25.62 8.71 -7.26
N TRP A 205 24.65 8.29 -6.44
CA TRP A 205 23.98 7.01 -6.62
C TRP A 205 22.90 7.07 -7.70
N GLY A 206 23.29 6.75 -8.92
CA GLY A 206 22.46 6.78 -10.12
C GLY A 206 23.28 6.43 -11.36
N ILE A 207 22.64 6.38 -12.52
CA ILE A 207 23.29 6.08 -13.79
C ILE A 207 24.05 7.33 -14.28
N PRO A 208 25.38 7.30 -14.40
CA PRO A 208 26.13 8.46 -14.86
C PRO A 208 25.86 8.77 -16.34
N VAL A 209 25.80 10.06 -16.68
CA VAL A 209 25.72 10.52 -18.07
C VAL A 209 27.10 10.35 -18.72
N ASP A 210 27.25 9.48 -19.72
CA ASP A 210 28.55 9.06 -20.28
C ASP A 210 29.44 10.23 -20.77
N PHE A 211 28.83 11.27 -21.36
CA PHE A 211 29.56 12.43 -21.89
C PHE A 211 29.72 13.57 -20.89
N ASP A 212 29.08 13.48 -19.69
CA ASP A 212 29.20 14.42 -18.58
C ASP A 212 29.05 13.69 -17.23
N PRO A 213 30.08 12.93 -16.79
CA PRO A 213 29.97 12.03 -15.62
C PRO A 213 29.74 12.72 -14.27
N LYS A 214 29.72 14.06 -14.23
CA LYS A 214 29.30 14.79 -13.02
C LYS A 214 27.80 14.71 -12.75
N HIS A 215 27.04 14.37 -13.80
CA HIS A 215 25.59 14.22 -13.74
C HIS A 215 25.21 12.75 -13.68
N VAL A 216 24.23 12.43 -12.85
CA VAL A 216 23.49 11.18 -12.88
C VAL A 216 22.12 11.39 -13.50
N VAL A 217 21.63 10.39 -14.21
CA VAL A 217 20.28 10.42 -14.82
C VAL A 217 19.23 10.55 -13.73
N TYR A 218 18.24 11.39 -13.97
CA TYR A 218 17.11 11.58 -13.06
C TYR A 218 16.28 10.30 -12.91
N VAL A 219 15.92 9.98 -11.67
CA VAL A 219 15.30 8.72 -11.29
C VAL A 219 14.07 8.34 -12.15
N TRP A 220 13.24 9.30 -12.55
CA TRP A 220 12.06 8.98 -13.35
C TRP A 220 12.34 8.67 -14.81
N LEU A 221 13.40 9.21 -15.41
CA LEU A 221 13.85 8.77 -16.75
C LEU A 221 14.46 7.37 -16.68
N ASP A 222 15.22 7.09 -15.63
CA ASP A 222 15.75 5.78 -15.31
C ASP A 222 14.63 4.77 -15.05
N ALA A 223 13.81 5.00 -14.03
CA ALA A 223 12.76 4.09 -13.60
C ALA A 223 11.75 3.77 -14.72
N LEU A 224 11.24 4.77 -15.44
CA LEU A 224 10.21 4.53 -16.47
C LEU A 224 10.72 3.73 -17.68
N THR A 225 12.00 3.89 -18.04
CA THR A 225 12.57 3.14 -19.18
C THR A 225 12.76 1.66 -18.92
N ASN A 226 12.64 1.18 -17.65
CA ASN A 226 12.69 -0.25 -17.34
C ASN A 226 11.68 -1.06 -18.18
N TYR A 227 10.51 -0.48 -18.44
CA TYR A 227 9.42 -1.15 -19.15
C TYR A 227 9.80 -1.60 -20.56
N ILE A 228 10.76 -0.95 -21.19
CA ILE A 228 11.26 -1.30 -22.52
C ILE A 228 12.64 -1.92 -22.49
N THR A 229 13.56 -1.45 -21.64
CA THR A 229 14.93 -1.95 -21.59
C THR A 229 14.99 -3.42 -21.21
N LYS A 230 14.18 -3.83 -20.25
CA LYS A 230 14.20 -5.20 -19.73
C LYS A 230 13.48 -6.24 -20.60
N ILE A 231 12.76 -5.80 -21.62
CA ILE A 231 12.27 -6.65 -22.71
C ILE A 231 13.14 -6.53 -23.97
N GLY A 232 14.26 -5.81 -23.87
CA GLY A 232 15.29 -5.78 -24.90
C GLY A 232 15.14 -4.68 -25.95
N TYR A 233 14.55 -3.52 -25.58
CA TYR A 233 14.69 -2.31 -26.37
C TYR A 233 16.15 -1.85 -26.37
N ASP A 234 16.66 -1.52 -27.55
CA ASP A 234 17.95 -0.85 -27.72
C ASP A 234 17.81 0.15 -28.88
N PRO A 235 18.26 1.42 -28.73
CA PRO A 235 18.24 2.41 -29.82
C PRO A 235 18.94 1.95 -31.11
N ASP A 236 19.91 1.04 -31.01
CA ASP A 236 20.70 0.53 -32.14
C ASP A 236 20.11 -0.75 -32.77
N GLY A 237 19.07 -1.34 -32.14
CA GLY A 237 18.39 -2.54 -32.64
C GLY A 237 17.77 -3.38 -31.50
N SER A 238 16.45 -3.43 -31.45
CA SER A 238 15.71 -4.09 -30.39
C SER A 238 15.56 -5.60 -30.59
N SER A 239 15.39 -6.34 -29.49
CA SER A 239 15.20 -7.79 -29.48
C SER A 239 13.83 -8.23 -30.02
N GLU A 240 13.70 -9.52 -30.32
CA GLU A 240 12.42 -10.15 -30.67
C GLU A 240 11.40 -10.07 -29.52
N LEU A 241 11.87 -10.18 -28.27
CA LEU A 241 11.01 -10.07 -27.08
C LEU A 241 10.36 -8.69 -26.99
N PHE A 242 11.12 -7.62 -27.28
CA PHE A 242 10.56 -6.27 -27.37
C PHE A 242 9.53 -6.15 -28.49
N GLN A 243 9.86 -6.63 -29.69
CA GLN A 243 8.95 -6.56 -30.85
C GLN A 243 7.63 -7.31 -30.61
N LYS A 244 7.69 -8.42 -29.84
CA LYS A 244 6.51 -9.21 -29.49
C LYS A 244 5.64 -8.54 -28.42
N ASN A 245 6.26 -7.96 -27.38
CA ASN A 245 5.53 -7.55 -26.17
C ASN A 245 5.33 -6.03 -26.04
N TRP A 246 5.93 -5.21 -26.92
CA TRP A 246 5.68 -3.78 -26.93
C TRP A 246 4.76 -3.36 -28.09
N PRO A 247 3.75 -2.49 -27.88
CA PRO A 247 3.42 -1.78 -26.65
C PRO A 247 2.77 -2.66 -25.57
N ALA A 248 2.99 -2.29 -24.31
CA ALA A 248 2.30 -2.92 -23.20
C ALA A 248 0.79 -2.75 -23.30
N ASP A 249 0.04 -3.83 -23.04
CA ASP A 249 -1.43 -3.76 -22.99
C ASP A 249 -1.91 -3.03 -21.73
N LEU A 250 -1.21 -3.22 -20.59
CA LEU A 250 -1.57 -2.62 -19.33
C LEU A 250 -0.33 -2.26 -18.51
N HIS A 251 -0.25 -0.99 -18.08
CA HIS A 251 0.54 -0.54 -16.93
C HIS A 251 -0.39 -0.39 -15.73
N LEU A 252 -0.20 -1.21 -14.69
CA LEU A 252 -0.95 -1.16 -13.46
C LEU A 252 -0.07 -0.50 -12.39
N ILE A 253 -0.54 0.62 -11.84
CA ILE A 253 0.28 1.48 -10.98
C ILE A 253 -0.55 2.11 -9.87
N GLY A 254 0.08 2.54 -8.77
CA GLY A 254 -0.57 3.33 -7.73
C GLY A 254 -1.00 4.72 -8.23
N LYS A 255 -2.12 5.22 -7.71
CA LYS A 255 -2.66 6.53 -8.11
C LYS A 255 -1.71 7.71 -7.87
N ASP A 256 -0.77 7.57 -6.95
CA ASP A 256 0.25 8.58 -6.59
C ASP A 256 1.30 8.80 -7.67
N ILE A 257 1.49 7.82 -8.57
CA ILE A 257 2.47 7.90 -9.66
C ILE A 257 1.83 7.95 -11.06
N VAL A 258 0.51 8.20 -11.13
CA VAL A 258 -0.21 8.33 -12.41
C VAL A 258 0.39 9.41 -13.29
N ARG A 259 0.79 10.55 -12.73
CA ARG A 259 1.40 11.65 -13.48
C ARG A 259 2.64 11.20 -14.26
N PHE A 260 3.52 10.41 -13.64
CA PHE A 260 4.74 9.94 -14.27
C PHE A 260 4.46 8.94 -15.40
N HIS A 261 3.45 8.10 -15.24
CA HIS A 261 3.10 7.05 -16.21
C HIS A 261 2.18 7.53 -17.34
N THR A 262 1.46 8.63 -17.15
CA THR A 262 0.50 9.15 -18.15
C THR A 262 0.94 10.46 -18.80
N ILE A 263 1.96 11.12 -18.25
CA ILE A 263 2.53 12.34 -18.82
C ILE A 263 4.01 12.11 -19.19
N TYR A 264 4.89 11.80 -18.23
CA TYR A 264 6.33 11.70 -18.50
C TYR A 264 6.63 10.51 -19.43
N TRP A 265 6.15 9.33 -19.09
CA TRP A 265 6.40 8.12 -19.84
C TRP A 265 5.92 8.18 -21.30
N PRO A 266 4.66 8.56 -21.59
CA PRO A 266 4.22 8.73 -22.98
C PRO A 266 5.05 9.74 -23.75
N ILE A 267 5.47 10.84 -23.13
CA ILE A 267 6.28 11.86 -23.80
C ILE A 267 7.68 11.33 -24.10
N PHE A 268 8.31 10.58 -23.20
CA PHE A 268 9.61 9.91 -23.51
C PHE A 268 9.47 8.93 -24.66
N LEU A 269 8.41 8.15 -24.71
CA LEU A 269 8.12 7.23 -25.82
C LEU A 269 7.89 7.97 -27.14
N MET A 270 7.14 9.08 -27.11
CA MET A 270 6.95 9.93 -28.30
C MET A 270 8.26 10.49 -28.83
N ALA A 271 9.20 10.87 -27.94
CA ALA A 271 10.52 11.36 -28.32
C ALA A 271 11.43 10.25 -28.86
N LEU A 272 11.22 9.01 -28.42
CA LEU A 272 11.92 7.83 -28.92
C LEU A 272 11.30 7.26 -30.20
N ASP A 273 10.17 7.84 -30.65
CA ASP A 273 9.36 7.36 -31.78
C ASP A 273 8.82 5.91 -31.56
N LEU A 274 8.37 5.66 -30.33
CA LEU A 274 7.81 4.37 -29.92
C LEU A 274 6.29 4.48 -29.69
N PRO A 275 5.54 3.39 -29.94
CA PRO A 275 4.12 3.36 -29.61
C PRO A 275 3.90 3.46 -28.10
N LEU A 276 2.78 4.06 -27.72
CA LEU A 276 2.40 4.21 -26.30
C LEU A 276 1.75 2.93 -25.78
N PRO A 277 1.80 2.66 -24.46
CA PRO A 277 1.02 1.60 -23.83
C PRO A 277 -0.47 1.80 -24.10
N LYS A 278 -1.21 0.71 -24.25
CA LYS A 278 -2.65 0.79 -24.57
C LYS A 278 -3.47 1.34 -23.42
N GLN A 279 -3.11 0.96 -22.17
CA GLN A 279 -3.83 1.39 -20.98
C GLN A 279 -2.90 1.57 -19.79
N VAL A 280 -3.16 2.62 -19.00
CA VAL A 280 -2.59 2.86 -17.67
C VAL A 280 -3.72 2.87 -16.67
N PHE A 281 -3.70 1.95 -15.71
CA PHE A 281 -4.68 1.89 -14.62
C PHE A 281 -4.05 2.35 -13.31
N GLY A 282 -4.52 3.50 -12.82
CA GLY A 282 -4.10 4.06 -11.53
C GLY A 282 -4.99 3.56 -10.41
N HIS A 283 -4.60 2.48 -9.74
CA HIS A 283 -5.37 1.89 -8.66
C HIS A 283 -5.38 2.77 -7.40
N PRO A 284 -6.45 2.73 -6.58
CA PRO A 284 -6.55 3.48 -5.34
C PRO A 284 -5.61 2.94 -4.24
N TRP A 285 -5.50 3.66 -3.13
CA TRP A 285 -4.74 3.26 -1.96
C TRP A 285 -5.53 2.32 -1.05
N LEU A 286 -4.79 1.48 -0.33
CA LEU A 286 -5.29 0.73 0.81
C LEU A 286 -4.89 1.47 2.10
N LEU A 287 -5.88 1.97 2.83
CA LEU A 287 -5.71 2.78 4.03
C LEU A 287 -5.93 1.93 5.29
N GLN A 288 -5.12 2.12 6.32
CA GLN A 288 -5.35 1.47 7.60
C GLN A 288 -6.24 2.38 8.48
N GLY A 289 -7.47 1.91 8.75
CA GLY A 289 -8.44 2.67 9.56
C GLY A 289 -8.81 4.06 9.01
N GLY A 290 -8.60 4.29 7.69
CA GLY A 290 -8.82 5.58 7.04
C GLY A 290 -7.57 6.45 6.88
N ASP A 291 -6.43 6.05 7.44
CA ASP A 291 -5.15 6.75 7.34
C ASP A 291 -4.16 6.04 6.41
N LYS A 292 -3.28 6.80 5.76
CA LYS A 292 -2.12 6.22 5.04
C LYS A 292 -1.23 5.46 6.01
N MET A 293 -0.79 4.26 5.60
CA MET A 293 0.18 3.48 6.35
C MET A 293 1.53 4.19 6.39
N SER A 294 2.12 4.26 7.60
CA SER A 294 3.43 4.85 7.82
C SER A 294 4.11 4.21 9.03
N LYS A 295 5.41 3.88 8.91
CA LYS A 295 6.20 3.36 10.05
C LYS A 295 6.17 4.31 11.25
N SER A 296 6.25 5.62 11.01
CA SER A 296 6.20 6.65 12.07
C SER A 296 4.88 6.71 12.84
N LYS A 297 3.78 6.26 12.22
CA LYS A 297 2.47 6.16 12.88
C LYS A 297 2.24 4.81 13.58
N GLY A 298 3.12 3.82 13.36
CA GLY A 298 2.95 2.45 13.88
C GLY A 298 1.71 1.74 13.34
N ASN A 299 1.21 2.13 12.16
CA ASN A 299 -0.01 1.61 11.57
C ASN A 299 0.26 0.81 10.28
N VAL A 300 1.45 0.25 10.12
CA VAL A 300 1.79 -0.53 8.93
C VAL A 300 1.32 -1.97 9.10
N ILE A 301 0.70 -2.51 8.05
CA ILE A 301 0.37 -3.94 7.93
C ILE A 301 1.24 -4.52 6.83
N TYR A 302 1.95 -5.60 7.12
CA TYR A 302 2.79 -6.31 6.16
C TYR A 302 2.13 -7.62 5.70
N ALA A 303 2.42 -8.00 4.45
CA ALA A 303 1.82 -9.19 3.85
C ALA A 303 2.25 -10.49 4.55
N ASP A 304 3.50 -10.60 4.97
CA ASP A 304 4.01 -11.77 5.70
C ASP A 304 3.32 -11.96 7.07
N ASP A 305 2.98 -10.86 7.76
CA ASP A 305 2.19 -10.92 8.99
C ASP A 305 0.77 -11.43 8.71
N MET A 306 0.14 -10.96 7.63
CA MET A 306 -1.18 -11.44 7.23
C MET A 306 -1.15 -12.91 6.81
N VAL A 307 -0.15 -13.31 6.02
CA VAL A 307 0.01 -14.70 5.60
C VAL A 307 0.24 -15.63 6.79
N ARG A 308 1.03 -15.21 7.78
CA ARG A 308 1.26 -15.96 9.02
C ARG A 308 -0.02 -16.19 9.81
N LEU A 309 -0.93 -15.22 9.83
CA LEU A 309 -2.19 -15.30 10.59
C LEU A 309 -3.33 -15.98 9.82
N PHE A 310 -3.40 -15.79 8.50
CA PHE A 310 -4.59 -16.12 7.71
C PHE A 310 -4.29 -17.03 6.51
N GLY A 311 -3.03 -17.18 6.09
CA GLY A 311 -2.62 -17.86 4.88
C GLY A 311 -2.62 -16.98 3.63
N VAL A 312 -2.00 -17.49 2.55
CA VAL A 312 -1.77 -16.75 1.31
C VAL A 312 -3.09 -16.36 0.64
N ASP A 313 -3.93 -17.35 0.35
CA ASP A 313 -5.17 -17.10 -0.41
C ASP A 313 -6.19 -16.25 0.36
N ALA A 314 -6.24 -16.34 1.69
CA ALA A 314 -7.08 -15.44 2.49
C ALA A 314 -6.56 -13.99 2.44
N THR A 315 -5.24 -13.79 2.44
CA THR A 315 -4.63 -12.47 2.24
C THR A 315 -4.92 -11.94 0.85
N ARG A 316 -4.78 -12.77 -0.20
CA ARG A 316 -5.14 -12.43 -1.59
C ARG A 316 -6.62 -12.04 -1.70
N TYR A 317 -7.50 -12.86 -1.13
CA TYR A 317 -8.95 -12.57 -1.11
C TYR A 317 -9.23 -11.18 -0.56
N PHE A 318 -8.68 -10.87 0.62
CA PHE A 318 -8.94 -9.61 1.29
C PHE A 318 -8.50 -8.41 0.43
N VAL A 319 -7.24 -8.41 -0.03
CA VAL A 319 -6.72 -7.26 -0.79
C VAL A 319 -7.38 -7.12 -2.17
N LEU A 320 -7.87 -8.19 -2.77
CA LEU A 320 -8.57 -8.13 -4.06
C LEU A 320 -10.05 -7.75 -3.90
N HIS A 321 -10.72 -8.22 -2.83
CA HIS A 321 -12.14 -8.02 -2.63
C HIS A 321 -12.48 -6.65 -2.02
N GLU A 322 -11.68 -6.17 -1.04
CA GLU A 322 -11.98 -4.93 -0.31
C GLU A 322 -11.46 -3.66 -1.01
N MET A 323 -10.89 -3.79 -2.21
CA MET A 323 -10.39 -2.65 -2.97
C MET A 323 -11.41 -2.21 -4.03
N PRO A 324 -12.12 -1.09 -3.83
CA PRO A 324 -12.99 -0.51 -4.85
C PRO A 324 -12.20 -0.13 -6.11
N PHE A 325 -12.89 -0.03 -7.25
CA PHE A 325 -12.25 0.31 -8.52
C PHE A 325 -11.61 1.71 -8.54
N GLU A 326 -12.23 2.69 -7.87
CA GLU A 326 -11.85 4.11 -7.97
C GLU A 326 -11.53 4.76 -6.63
N ASN A 327 -12.22 4.36 -5.56
CA ASN A 327 -12.07 4.92 -4.23
C ASN A 327 -11.05 4.14 -3.40
N ASP A 328 -10.45 4.78 -2.40
CA ASP A 328 -9.54 4.13 -1.48
C ASP A 328 -10.24 3.03 -0.68
N GLY A 329 -9.56 1.90 -0.52
CA GLY A 329 -10.00 0.80 0.34
C GLY A 329 -9.53 1.01 1.78
N VAL A 330 -10.19 0.31 2.70
CA VAL A 330 -9.82 0.34 4.12
C VAL A 330 -9.51 -1.07 4.61
N ILE A 331 -8.40 -1.20 5.34
CA ILE A 331 -8.03 -2.43 6.04
C ILE A 331 -8.00 -2.20 7.54
N THR A 332 -8.62 -3.08 8.30
CA THR A 332 -8.42 -3.27 9.74
C THR A 332 -8.32 -4.76 10.04
N TRP A 333 -7.69 -5.12 11.14
CA TRP A 333 -7.56 -6.53 11.51
C TRP A 333 -8.93 -7.17 11.79
N GLU A 334 -9.85 -6.41 12.36
CA GLU A 334 -11.22 -6.82 12.62
C GLU A 334 -11.98 -7.12 11.32
N LEU A 335 -11.83 -6.25 10.31
CA LEU A 335 -12.45 -6.46 9.00
C LEU A 335 -11.89 -7.69 8.29
N VAL A 336 -10.57 -7.93 8.40
CA VAL A 336 -9.95 -9.15 7.85
C VAL A 336 -10.54 -10.40 8.48
N ILE A 337 -10.67 -10.45 9.82
CA ILE A 337 -11.27 -11.58 10.55
C ILE A 337 -12.75 -11.75 10.16
N GLU A 338 -13.50 -10.65 10.04
CA GLU A 338 -14.89 -10.69 9.63
C GLU A 338 -15.05 -11.29 8.23
N ARG A 339 -14.29 -10.81 7.24
CA ARG A 339 -14.32 -11.33 5.86
C ARG A 339 -13.86 -12.78 5.78
N PHE A 340 -12.81 -13.13 6.49
CA PHE A 340 -12.36 -14.51 6.57
C PHE A 340 -13.48 -15.43 7.06
N ASN A 341 -14.16 -15.05 8.13
CA ASN A 341 -15.23 -15.86 8.72
C ASN A 341 -16.50 -15.89 7.86
N SER A 342 -16.93 -14.72 7.36
CA SER A 342 -18.20 -14.60 6.61
C SER A 342 -18.10 -15.23 5.24
N ASP A 343 -17.04 -14.94 4.50
CA ASP A 343 -16.95 -15.30 3.10
C ASP A 343 -16.16 -16.59 2.88
N LEU A 344 -14.92 -16.66 3.38
CA LEU A 344 -14.07 -17.83 3.13
C LEU A 344 -14.50 -19.04 3.94
N ALA A 345 -14.72 -18.91 5.25
CA ALA A 345 -15.10 -20.04 6.09
C ALA A 345 -16.57 -20.42 5.90
N ASN A 346 -17.52 -19.47 5.99
CA ASN A 346 -18.94 -19.81 5.97
C ASN A 346 -19.49 -20.03 4.56
N ILE A 347 -19.19 -19.13 3.58
CA ILE A 347 -19.76 -19.28 2.23
C ILE A 347 -19.03 -20.36 1.46
N LEU A 348 -17.70 -20.32 1.36
CA LEU A 348 -16.94 -21.23 0.51
C LEU A 348 -16.55 -22.53 1.26
N GLY A 349 -15.82 -22.41 2.36
CA GLY A 349 -15.30 -23.58 3.09
C GLY A 349 -16.40 -24.51 3.58
N ASN A 350 -17.46 -23.95 4.17
CA ASN A 350 -18.60 -24.73 4.64
C ASN A 350 -19.38 -25.39 3.48
N LEU A 351 -19.55 -24.69 2.34
CA LEU A 351 -20.21 -25.25 1.15
C LEU A 351 -19.48 -26.51 0.66
N VAL A 352 -18.17 -26.42 0.46
CA VAL A 352 -17.35 -27.55 -0.03
C VAL A 352 -17.38 -28.71 0.95
N ASN A 353 -17.14 -28.42 2.23
CA ASN A 353 -17.14 -29.46 3.28
C ASN A 353 -18.50 -30.14 3.43
N ARG A 354 -19.62 -29.38 3.43
CA ARG A 354 -20.98 -29.95 3.51
C ARG A 354 -21.29 -30.85 2.31
N THR A 355 -20.93 -30.42 1.11
CA THR A 355 -21.18 -31.20 -0.12
C THR A 355 -20.43 -32.51 -0.09
N ILE A 356 -19.12 -32.50 0.23
CA ILE A 356 -18.30 -33.72 0.35
C ILE A 356 -18.81 -34.63 1.49
N SER A 357 -19.11 -34.03 2.66
CA SER A 357 -19.61 -34.79 3.82
C SER A 357 -20.97 -35.48 3.55
N MET A 358 -21.88 -34.83 2.84
CA MET A 358 -23.16 -35.43 2.43
C MET A 358 -22.94 -36.52 1.38
N SER A 359 -22.04 -36.32 0.41
CA SER A 359 -21.70 -37.35 -0.57
C SER A 359 -21.12 -38.61 0.09
N ASN A 360 -20.20 -38.41 1.03
CA ASN A 360 -19.65 -39.54 1.82
C ASN A 360 -20.72 -40.25 2.66
N LYS A 361 -21.54 -39.47 3.36
CA LYS A 361 -22.55 -40.01 4.28
C LYS A 361 -23.63 -40.81 3.58
N TYR A 362 -24.11 -40.35 2.43
CA TYR A 362 -25.30 -40.91 1.77
C TYR A 362 -24.96 -41.85 0.61
N PHE A 363 -23.78 -41.72 -0.01
CA PHE A 363 -23.39 -42.45 -1.21
C PHE A 363 -21.91 -42.93 -1.18
N ASP A 364 -21.31 -43.11 0.00
CA ASP A 364 -19.90 -43.50 0.14
C ASP A 364 -18.94 -42.67 -0.72
N GLY A 365 -19.24 -41.39 -0.88
CA GLY A 365 -18.45 -40.42 -1.66
C GLY A 365 -18.72 -40.47 -3.17
N VAL A 366 -19.54 -41.38 -3.67
CA VAL A 366 -19.82 -41.48 -5.12
C VAL A 366 -20.85 -40.44 -5.55
N VAL A 367 -20.48 -39.56 -6.49
CA VAL A 367 -21.33 -38.53 -7.05
C VAL A 367 -21.92 -38.99 -8.38
N ARG A 368 -23.26 -39.10 -8.45
CA ARG A 368 -23.97 -39.66 -9.61
C ARG A 368 -24.97 -38.68 -10.19
N LYS A 369 -24.99 -38.53 -11.50
CA LYS A 369 -26.03 -37.86 -12.27
C LYS A 369 -27.15 -38.83 -12.54
N THR A 370 -28.35 -38.56 -12.04
CA THR A 370 -29.51 -39.46 -12.18
C THR A 370 -30.54 -38.94 -13.16
N GLY A 371 -30.54 -37.61 -13.42
CA GLY A 371 -31.51 -36.96 -14.27
C GLY A 371 -32.86 -36.70 -13.59
N VAL A 372 -32.99 -36.94 -12.30
CA VAL A 372 -34.19 -36.58 -11.52
C VAL A 372 -34.16 -35.13 -11.14
N THR A 373 -34.68 -34.26 -12.03
CA THR A 373 -34.58 -32.80 -11.95
C THR A 373 -35.82 -32.16 -11.33
N ALA A 374 -35.66 -30.91 -10.86
CA ALA A 374 -36.72 -30.03 -10.39
C ALA A 374 -36.47 -28.60 -10.89
N GLU A 375 -37.47 -27.71 -10.82
CA GLU A 375 -37.39 -26.33 -11.30
C GLU A 375 -36.24 -25.56 -10.65
N VAL A 376 -35.97 -25.78 -9.37
CA VAL A 376 -34.88 -25.15 -8.61
C VAL A 376 -33.48 -25.48 -9.15
N ASP A 377 -33.34 -26.60 -9.89
CA ASP A 377 -32.08 -26.98 -10.53
C ASP A 377 -31.77 -26.09 -11.73
N GLU A 378 -32.79 -25.70 -12.50
CA GLU A 378 -32.61 -24.84 -13.66
C GLU A 378 -32.22 -23.42 -13.21
N ASP A 379 -32.76 -22.92 -12.09
CA ASP A 379 -32.34 -21.65 -11.50
C ASP A 379 -30.87 -21.70 -11.06
N LEU A 380 -30.44 -22.79 -10.43
CA LEU A 380 -29.03 -22.99 -10.05
C LEU A 380 -28.14 -22.99 -11.30
N LYS A 381 -28.47 -23.83 -12.28
CA LYS A 381 -27.71 -23.97 -13.54
C LYS A 381 -27.57 -22.65 -14.27
N ALA A 382 -28.65 -21.86 -14.37
CA ALA A 382 -28.65 -20.56 -15.02
C ALA A 382 -27.69 -19.57 -14.33
N VAL A 383 -27.69 -19.54 -12.99
CA VAL A 383 -26.74 -18.70 -12.25
C VAL A 383 -25.32 -19.18 -12.47
N VAL A 384 -25.04 -20.48 -12.33
CA VAL A 384 -23.70 -21.06 -12.42
C VAL A 384 -23.09 -20.83 -13.81
N THR A 385 -23.82 -21.19 -14.88
CA THR A 385 -23.33 -21.01 -16.25
C THR A 385 -23.22 -19.55 -16.70
N GLY A 386 -24.07 -18.69 -16.17
CA GLY A 386 -24.00 -17.25 -16.45
C GLY A 386 -22.94 -16.48 -15.67
N THR A 387 -22.24 -17.13 -14.71
CA THR A 387 -21.24 -16.43 -13.88
C THR A 387 -19.97 -16.11 -14.65
N ARG A 388 -19.52 -16.98 -15.59
CA ARG A 388 -18.34 -16.71 -16.42
C ARG A 388 -18.47 -15.36 -17.15
N ASP A 389 -19.58 -15.13 -17.81
CA ASP A 389 -19.79 -13.91 -18.59
C ASP A 389 -19.83 -12.66 -17.68
N LYS A 390 -20.39 -12.79 -16.47
CA LYS A 390 -20.35 -11.70 -15.46
C LYS A 390 -18.94 -11.39 -15.01
N VAL A 391 -18.13 -12.43 -14.73
CA VAL A 391 -16.72 -12.28 -14.37
C VAL A 391 -15.96 -11.62 -15.51
N GLN A 392 -16.15 -12.07 -16.73
CA GLN A 392 -15.50 -11.50 -17.93
C GLN A 392 -15.82 -10.02 -18.08
N GLU A 393 -17.11 -9.64 -18.01
CA GLU A 393 -17.51 -8.23 -18.10
C GLU A 393 -16.78 -7.35 -17.07
N LYS A 394 -16.57 -7.84 -15.85
CA LYS A 394 -15.88 -7.10 -14.79
C LYS A 394 -14.36 -7.08 -15.01
N MET A 395 -13.77 -8.21 -15.38
CA MET A 395 -12.33 -8.33 -15.63
C MET A 395 -11.88 -7.48 -16.83
N ASP A 396 -12.67 -7.41 -17.90
CA ASP A 396 -12.40 -6.55 -19.08
C ASP A 396 -12.40 -5.05 -18.73
N LYS A 397 -13.05 -4.69 -17.62
CA LYS A 397 -13.06 -3.33 -17.05
C LYS A 397 -12.11 -3.16 -15.86
N LEU A 398 -11.25 -4.12 -15.59
CA LEU A 398 -10.32 -4.16 -14.45
C LEU A 398 -11.01 -4.05 -13.07
N ARG A 399 -12.30 -4.43 -13.00
CA ARG A 399 -13.11 -4.41 -11.76
C ARG A 399 -12.99 -5.72 -11.00
N VAL A 400 -11.79 -6.02 -10.53
CA VAL A 400 -11.43 -7.32 -9.94
C VAL A 400 -12.27 -7.65 -8.70
N ALA A 401 -12.52 -6.68 -7.81
CA ALA A 401 -13.37 -6.87 -6.63
C ALA A 401 -14.81 -7.30 -7.00
N ASP A 402 -15.37 -6.67 -8.06
CA ASP A 402 -16.69 -7.02 -8.55
C ASP A 402 -16.71 -8.41 -9.21
N ALA A 403 -15.61 -8.81 -9.86
CA ALA A 403 -15.46 -10.14 -10.45
C ALA A 403 -15.44 -11.24 -9.36
N ILE A 404 -14.66 -11.05 -8.29
CA ILE A 404 -14.66 -11.96 -7.15
C ILE A 404 -16.04 -12.04 -6.51
N THR A 405 -16.71 -10.91 -6.33
CA THR A 405 -18.07 -10.87 -5.79
C THR A 405 -19.02 -11.73 -6.64
N ALA A 406 -18.93 -11.67 -7.96
CA ALA A 406 -19.74 -12.51 -8.86
C ALA A 406 -19.48 -14.01 -8.68
N VAL A 407 -18.21 -14.41 -8.45
CA VAL A 407 -17.88 -15.81 -8.13
C VAL A 407 -18.46 -16.21 -6.77
N PHE A 408 -18.39 -15.36 -5.75
CA PHE A 408 -18.98 -15.64 -4.44
C PHE A 408 -20.51 -15.66 -4.46
N ASP A 409 -21.15 -14.94 -5.38
CA ASP A 409 -22.61 -15.03 -5.59
C ASP A 409 -23.02 -16.42 -6.13
N LEU A 410 -22.19 -17.05 -6.96
CA LEU A 410 -22.39 -18.46 -7.35
C LEU A 410 -22.36 -19.35 -6.09
N PHE A 411 -21.37 -19.22 -5.20
CA PHE A 411 -21.30 -20.03 -3.98
C PHE A 411 -22.45 -19.74 -3.02
N ARG A 412 -22.92 -18.49 -2.91
CA ARG A 412 -24.12 -18.15 -2.15
C ARG A 412 -25.36 -18.83 -2.76
N ARG A 413 -25.48 -18.85 -4.09
CA ARG A 413 -26.57 -19.59 -4.76
C ARG A 413 -26.53 -21.09 -4.48
N CYS A 414 -25.35 -21.71 -4.42
CA CYS A 414 -25.19 -23.10 -4.04
C CYS A 414 -25.63 -23.38 -2.59
N ASN A 415 -25.25 -22.52 -1.64
CA ASN A 415 -25.72 -22.64 -0.26
C ASN A 415 -27.24 -22.51 -0.16
N LYS A 416 -27.84 -21.54 -0.87
CA LYS A 416 -29.31 -21.40 -0.94
C LYS A 416 -29.96 -22.64 -1.55
N TYR A 417 -29.35 -23.26 -2.57
CA TYR A 417 -29.85 -24.49 -3.18
C TYR A 417 -29.86 -25.67 -2.19
N ILE A 418 -28.86 -25.77 -1.31
CA ILE A 418 -28.89 -26.78 -0.23
C ILE A 418 -30.09 -26.56 0.69
N ASP A 419 -30.39 -25.31 1.04
CA ASP A 419 -31.51 -25.00 1.93
C ASP A 419 -32.88 -25.23 1.25
N GLU A 420 -32.99 -24.96 -0.06
CA GLU A 420 -34.20 -25.20 -0.85
C GLU A 420 -34.48 -26.70 -1.09
N THR A 421 -33.43 -27.48 -1.33
CA THR A 421 -33.57 -28.90 -1.63
C THR A 421 -33.55 -29.81 -0.39
N THR A 422 -33.14 -29.28 0.75
CA THR A 422 -33.10 -29.98 2.04
C THR A 422 -32.59 -31.44 1.95
N PRO A 423 -31.32 -31.68 1.54
CA PRO A 423 -30.77 -33.04 1.26
C PRO A 423 -30.93 -34.01 2.42
N TRP A 424 -30.90 -33.52 3.65
CA TRP A 424 -31.12 -34.34 4.87
C TRP A 424 -32.57 -34.82 5.05
N VAL A 425 -33.53 -34.23 4.33
CA VAL A 425 -34.93 -34.70 4.28
C VAL A 425 -35.05 -35.75 3.20
N LEU A 426 -34.51 -35.50 2.00
CA LEU A 426 -34.47 -36.47 0.89
C LEU A 426 -33.78 -37.80 1.29
N ALA A 427 -32.79 -37.73 2.15
CA ALA A 427 -32.06 -38.90 2.64
C ALA A 427 -32.88 -39.82 3.56
N LYS A 428 -34.09 -39.44 3.98
CA LYS A 428 -34.94 -40.27 4.87
C LYS A 428 -35.80 -41.26 4.13
N ASP A 429 -36.07 -41.07 2.85
CA ASP A 429 -36.88 -41.95 2.02
C ASP A 429 -36.03 -42.50 0.86
N GLU A 430 -36.00 -43.83 0.73
CA GLU A 430 -35.26 -44.48 -0.33
C GLU A 430 -35.79 -44.11 -1.73
N ALA A 431 -37.07 -43.75 -1.85
CA ALA A 431 -37.67 -43.29 -3.09
C ALA A 431 -37.08 -41.94 -3.58
N ASP A 432 -36.56 -41.11 -2.67
CA ASP A 432 -35.96 -39.83 -2.97
C ASP A 432 -34.43 -39.89 -3.19
N HIS A 433 -33.79 -41.05 -3.07
CA HIS A 433 -32.34 -41.20 -3.19
C HIS A 433 -31.78 -40.79 -4.53
N ASP A 434 -32.49 -41.03 -5.65
CA ASP A 434 -32.05 -40.55 -6.98
C ASP A 434 -32.16 -39.05 -7.07
N ARG A 435 -33.17 -38.43 -6.45
CA ARG A 435 -33.26 -36.97 -6.34
C ARG A 435 -32.12 -36.38 -5.50
N LEU A 436 -31.81 -37.00 -4.36
CA LEU A 436 -30.68 -36.62 -3.53
C LEU A 436 -29.35 -36.73 -4.27
N ALA A 437 -29.14 -37.79 -5.04
CA ALA A 437 -27.94 -37.96 -5.85
C ALA A 437 -27.79 -36.85 -6.89
N GLU A 438 -28.90 -36.48 -7.59
CA GLU A 438 -28.90 -35.35 -8.53
C GLU A 438 -28.57 -34.03 -7.85
N VAL A 439 -29.10 -33.78 -6.64
CA VAL A 439 -28.78 -32.56 -5.87
C VAL A 439 -27.29 -32.47 -5.55
N LEU A 440 -26.68 -33.55 -5.10
CA LEU A 440 -25.24 -33.59 -4.78
C LEU A 440 -24.37 -33.48 -6.03
N TYR A 441 -24.82 -34.09 -7.16
CA TYR A 441 -24.18 -33.89 -8.46
C TYR A 441 -24.18 -32.42 -8.88
N ASN A 442 -25.34 -31.75 -8.81
CA ASN A 442 -25.49 -30.35 -9.18
C ASN A 442 -24.61 -29.43 -8.31
N LEU A 443 -24.49 -29.70 -7.02
CA LEU A 443 -23.60 -28.97 -6.11
C LEU A 443 -22.13 -29.19 -6.48
N THR A 444 -21.71 -30.45 -6.69
CA THR A 444 -20.33 -30.78 -7.04
C THR A 444 -19.93 -30.13 -8.36
N GLU A 445 -20.79 -30.20 -9.35
CA GLU A 445 -20.62 -29.54 -10.65
C GLU A 445 -20.48 -28.02 -10.51
N SER A 446 -21.38 -27.39 -9.75
CA SER A 446 -21.36 -25.96 -9.51
C SER A 446 -20.09 -25.49 -8.79
N ILE A 447 -19.64 -26.25 -7.78
CA ILE A 447 -18.40 -25.97 -7.05
C ILE A 447 -17.18 -26.13 -7.96
N THR A 448 -17.18 -27.12 -8.87
CA THR A 448 -16.10 -27.30 -9.86
C THR A 448 -15.99 -26.11 -10.80
N ILE A 449 -17.12 -25.61 -11.33
CA ILE A 449 -17.16 -24.39 -12.16
C ILE A 449 -16.68 -23.18 -11.36
N GLY A 450 -17.21 -23.03 -10.14
CA GLY A 450 -16.81 -21.95 -9.24
C GLY A 450 -15.31 -21.96 -8.91
N ALA A 451 -14.72 -23.15 -8.70
CA ALA A 451 -13.27 -23.30 -8.47
C ALA A 451 -12.46 -22.85 -9.71
N GLY A 452 -12.89 -23.19 -10.91
CA GLY A 452 -12.25 -22.74 -12.15
C GLY A 452 -12.25 -21.22 -12.28
N LEU A 453 -13.40 -20.55 -11.99
CA LEU A 453 -13.50 -19.09 -11.96
C LEU A 453 -12.69 -18.45 -10.84
N LEU A 454 -12.56 -19.12 -9.70
CA LEU A 454 -11.81 -18.65 -8.53
C LEU A 454 -10.28 -18.73 -8.72
N HIS A 455 -9.80 -19.61 -9.59
CA HIS A 455 -8.38 -19.95 -9.71
C HIS A 455 -7.46 -18.75 -10.01
N SER A 456 -7.93 -17.78 -10.78
CA SER A 456 -7.16 -16.56 -11.05
C SER A 456 -6.95 -15.68 -9.81
N PHE A 457 -7.82 -15.78 -8.81
CA PHE A 457 -7.82 -14.98 -7.60
C PHE A 457 -7.19 -15.71 -6.41
N LEU A 458 -7.62 -16.96 -6.18
CA LEU A 458 -7.24 -17.84 -5.06
C LEU A 458 -6.74 -19.18 -5.61
N PRO A 459 -5.54 -19.24 -6.19
CA PRO A 459 -5.06 -20.39 -6.94
C PRO A 459 -4.94 -21.66 -6.09
N GLU A 460 -4.38 -21.57 -4.87
CA GLU A 460 -4.20 -22.74 -4.00
C GLU A 460 -5.54 -23.30 -3.51
N THR A 461 -6.49 -22.44 -3.20
CA THR A 461 -7.83 -22.83 -2.76
C THR A 461 -8.59 -23.53 -3.87
N ALA A 462 -8.52 -23.01 -5.10
CA ALA A 462 -9.16 -23.61 -6.26
C ALA A 462 -8.62 -25.02 -6.55
N GLU A 463 -7.28 -25.21 -6.50
CA GLU A 463 -6.63 -26.50 -6.64
C GLU A 463 -7.04 -27.49 -5.52
N LYS A 464 -7.07 -27.03 -4.27
CA LYS A 464 -7.53 -27.85 -3.13
C LYS A 464 -8.98 -28.30 -3.31
N ILE A 465 -9.86 -27.44 -3.82
CA ILE A 465 -11.26 -27.79 -4.08
C ILE A 465 -11.35 -28.91 -5.12
N VAL A 466 -10.75 -28.76 -6.29
CA VAL A 466 -10.84 -29.78 -7.35
C VAL A 466 -10.17 -31.08 -6.95
N ASN A 467 -9.07 -31.03 -6.21
CA ASN A 467 -8.42 -32.22 -5.67
C ASN A 467 -9.34 -33.00 -4.69
N GLN A 468 -10.05 -32.30 -3.80
CA GLN A 468 -11.00 -32.92 -2.87
C GLN A 468 -12.24 -33.48 -3.59
N LEU A 469 -12.62 -32.88 -4.72
CA LEU A 469 -13.70 -33.37 -5.57
C LEU A 469 -13.23 -34.47 -6.56
N ASN A 470 -11.93 -34.82 -6.53
CA ASN A 470 -11.31 -35.80 -7.43
C ASN A 470 -11.57 -35.44 -8.92
N THR A 471 -11.32 -34.19 -9.28
CA THR A 471 -11.44 -33.67 -10.63
C THR A 471 -10.28 -32.70 -10.91
N THR A 472 -10.30 -32.02 -12.05
CA THR A 472 -9.30 -31.03 -12.44
C THR A 472 -9.94 -29.67 -12.69
N LEU A 473 -9.13 -28.62 -12.63
CA LEU A 473 -9.56 -27.30 -13.10
C LEU A 473 -9.98 -27.40 -14.58
N ARG A 474 -11.06 -26.76 -14.91
CA ARG A 474 -11.58 -26.72 -16.29
C ARG A 474 -10.93 -25.62 -17.11
N ASP A 475 -10.84 -25.86 -18.41
CA ASP A 475 -10.50 -24.82 -19.35
C ASP A 475 -11.54 -23.69 -19.29
N TYR A 476 -11.11 -22.47 -19.56
CA TYR A 476 -11.96 -21.28 -19.48
C TYR A 476 -13.23 -21.41 -20.33
N ASP A 477 -13.12 -22.01 -21.53
CA ASP A 477 -14.22 -22.19 -22.49
C ASP A 477 -15.28 -23.21 -22.01
N ASP A 478 -15.00 -23.96 -20.94
CA ASP A 478 -15.90 -24.94 -20.34
C ASP A 478 -16.56 -24.45 -19.04
N LEU A 479 -16.24 -23.25 -18.58
CA LEU A 479 -16.77 -22.69 -17.32
C LEU A 479 -18.23 -22.19 -17.41
N ASP A 480 -18.79 -22.13 -18.61
CA ASP A 480 -20.23 -21.84 -18.86
C ASP A 480 -21.04 -23.09 -19.21
N LYS A 481 -20.40 -24.29 -19.17
CA LYS A 481 -21.05 -25.57 -19.51
C LYS A 481 -21.33 -26.36 -18.24
N PHE A 482 -22.58 -26.78 -18.09
CA PHE A 482 -23.01 -27.56 -16.93
C PHE A 482 -23.10 -29.06 -17.28
N GLY A 483 -22.69 -29.92 -16.36
CA GLY A 483 -22.85 -31.37 -16.51
C GLY A 483 -21.61 -32.07 -17.03
N LEU A 484 -20.43 -31.47 -16.90
CA LEU A 484 -19.15 -32.05 -17.33
C LEU A 484 -18.42 -32.82 -16.21
N TYR A 485 -18.84 -32.72 -14.94
CA TYR A 485 -18.29 -33.55 -13.87
C TYR A 485 -18.62 -35.04 -14.16
N GLU A 486 -17.60 -35.90 -14.06
CA GLU A 486 -17.76 -37.32 -14.42
C GLU A 486 -18.66 -38.04 -13.41
N SER A 487 -19.82 -38.50 -13.89
CA SER A 487 -20.78 -39.24 -13.08
C SER A 487 -20.19 -40.60 -12.64
N GLY A 488 -20.23 -40.90 -11.36
CA GLY A 488 -19.61 -42.08 -10.77
C GLY A 488 -18.25 -41.80 -10.13
N SER A 489 -17.69 -40.60 -10.29
CA SER A 489 -16.48 -40.22 -9.57
C SER A 489 -16.72 -40.16 -8.06
N ARG A 490 -15.66 -40.42 -7.29
CA ARG A 490 -15.69 -40.43 -5.83
C ARG A 490 -14.92 -39.23 -5.29
N VAL A 491 -15.56 -38.42 -4.47
CA VAL A 491 -14.89 -37.33 -3.72
C VAL A 491 -13.98 -37.89 -2.62
N THR A 492 -13.09 -37.07 -2.05
CA THR A 492 -12.24 -37.52 -0.93
C THR A 492 -13.07 -38.04 0.25
N ASP A 493 -12.60 -39.05 0.93
CA ASP A 493 -13.20 -39.61 2.18
C ASP A 493 -12.75 -38.80 3.41
N THR A 494 -11.67 -38.05 3.31
CA THR A 494 -11.07 -37.21 4.35
C THR A 494 -10.99 -35.75 3.91
N PRO A 495 -12.12 -34.99 3.95
CA PRO A 495 -12.12 -33.59 3.50
C PRO A 495 -11.24 -32.71 4.38
N GLU A 496 -10.36 -31.95 3.75
CA GLU A 496 -9.59 -30.90 4.39
C GLU A 496 -10.47 -29.66 4.60
N ILE A 497 -10.41 -29.05 5.78
CA ILE A 497 -11.07 -27.77 6.05
C ILE A 497 -10.27 -26.69 5.32
N LEU A 498 -10.84 -26.11 4.28
CA LEU A 498 -10.20 -25.03 3.50
C LEU A 498 -9.90 -23.79 4.35
N PHE A 499 -10.87 -23.37 5.15
CA PHE A 499 -10.78 -22.20 6.04
C PHE A 499 -11.45 -22.53 7.37
N ALA A 500 -10.65 -22.69 8.42
CA ALA A 500 -11.16 -22.88 9.79
C ALA A 500 -11.61 -21.52 10.34
N ARG A 501 -12.80 -21.48 10.93
CA ARG A 501 -13.33 -20.24 11.54
C ARG A 501 -12.37 -19.71 12.61
N LEU A 502 -12.09 -18.41 12.56
CA LEU A 502 -11.21 -17.71 13.48
C LEU A 502 -11.97 -17.15 14.69
N ASP A 503 -11.39 -17.29 15.88
CA ASP A 503 -11.83 -16.53 17.06
C ASP A 503 -11.00 -15.24 17.19
N ALA A 504 -11.66 -14.09 17.14
CA ALA A 504 -11.02 -12.79 17.30
C ALA A 504 -10.23 -12.69 18.63
N LYS A 505 -10.69 -13.37 19.70
CA LYS A 505 -10.01 -13.37 20.99
C LYS A 505 -8.66 -14.10 20.95
N GLU A 506 -8.45 -15.00 19.99
CA GLU A 506 -7.19 -15.72 19.78
C GLU A 506 -6.28 -15.00 18.79
N VAL A 507 -6.85 -14.27 17.82
CA VAL A 507 -6.09 -13.59 16.77
C VAL A 507 -5.61 -12.22 17.24
N MET A 508 -6.46 -11.41 17.90
CA MET A 508 -6.11 -10.04 18.28
C MET A 508 -4.89 -9.92 19.21
N PRO A 509 -4.66 -10.81 20.20
CA PRO A 509 -3.41 -10.79 20.96
C PRO A 509 -2.16 -10.93 20.10
N LYS A 510 -2.19 -11.81 19.08
CA LYS A 510 -1.07 -11.97 18.14
C LYS A 510 -0.84 -10.71 17.28
N VAL A 511 -1.92 -10.01 16.94
CA VAL A 511 -1.85 -8.70 16.26
C VAL A 511 -1.16 -7.66 17.13
N GLU A 512 -1.47 -7.61 18.42
CA GLU A 512 -0.82 -6.67 19.35
C GLU A 512 0.68 -6.99 19.54
N GLU A 513 1.05 -8.28 19.57
CA GLU A 513 2.46 -8.69 19.56
C GLU A 513 3.19 -8.22 18.29
N ILE A 514 2.54 -8.33 17.11
CA ILE A 514 3.08 -7.84 15.84
C ILE A 514 3.30 -6.32 15.90
N LYS A 515 2.30 -5.57 16.35
CA LYS A 515 2.39 -4.10 16.47
C LYS A 515 3.50 -3.68 17.43
N ALA A 516 3.62 -4.36 18.57
CA ALA A 516 4.67 -4.10 19.55
C ALA A 516 6.07 -4.36 18.96
N ALA A 517 6.25 -5.47 18.24
CA ALA A 517 7.51 -5.79 17.56
C ALA A 517 7.89 -4.75 16.49
N GLN A 518 6.93 -4.34 15.65
CA GLN A 518 7.14 -3.32 14.63
C GLN A 518 7.50 -1.96 15.23
N LYS A 519 6.86 -1.60 16.37
CA LYS A 519 7.17 -0.36 17.09
C LYS A 519 8.61 -0.39 17.64
N ALA A 520 9.00 -1.48 18.27
CA ALA A 520 10.35 -1.65 18.82
C ALA A 520 11.42 -1.61 17.70
N GLU A 521 11.16 -2.25 16.55
CA GLU A 521 12.06 -2.20 15.39
C GLU A 521 12.21 -0.77 14.84
N PHE A 522 11.11 -0.03 14.74
CA PHE A 522 11.14 1.36 14.29
C PHE A 522 11.92 2.27 15.26
N GLU A 523 11.72 2.11 16.57
CA GLU A 523 12.44 2.86 17.58
C GLU A 523 13.95 2.55 17.54
N ALA A 524 14.33 1.28 17.36
CA ALA A 524 15.72 0.87 17.16
C ALA A 524 16.34 1.45 15.88
N GLU A 525 15.58 1.47 14.76
CA GLU A 525 16.02 2.10 13.50
C GLU A 525 16.26 3.61 13.71
N GLN A 526 15.37 4.30 14.43
CA GLN A 526 15.51 5.73 14.72
C GLN A 526 16.73 6.03 15.60
N LYS A 527 17.00 5.21 16.62
CA LYS A 527 18.19 5.35 17.48
C LYS A 527 19.49 5.21 16.66
N LYS A 528 19.57 4.24 15.77
CA LYS A 528 20.72 4.07 14.86
C LYS A 528 20.92 5.28 13.93
N LEU A 529 19.83 5.82 13.39
CA LEU A 529 19.86 7.01 12.53
C LEU A 529 20.29 8.27 13.28
N ALA A 530 19.99 8.37 14.57
CA ALA A 530 20.40 9.49 15.41
C ALA A 530 21.89 9.45 15.80
N GLY A 531 22.65 8.42 15.39
CA GLY A 531 24.08 8.29 15.68
C GLY A 531 24.38 7.78 17.10
N GLU A 532 23.36 7.27 17.80
CA GLU A 532 23.53 6.57 19.07
C GLU A 532 24.07 5.15 18.78
N THR A 533 25.39 5.02 18.70
CA THR A 533 26.03 3.70 18.74
C THR A 533 25.76 3.12 20.12
N GLU A 534 25.03 2.03 20.21
CA GLU A 534 24.97 1.20 21.38
C GLU A 534 26.40 0.73 21.72
N THR A 535 27.05 1.41 22.66
CA THR A 535 27.92 0.69 23.60
C THR A 535 26.93 -0.13 24.44
N ALA A 536 27.07 -1.45 24.37
CA ALA A 536 26.30 -2.38 25.18
C ALA A 536 26.64 -2.15 26.67
N GLU A 537 25.91 -1.24 27.25
CA GLU A 537 25.59 -1.17 28.67
C GLU A 537 24.09 -0.92 28.67
N GLU A 538 23.32 -1.89 29.14
CA GLU A 538 21.93 -1.68 29.54
C GLU A 538 21.93 -0.42 30.41
N ALA A 539 21.50 0.72 29.85
CA ALA A 539 21.14 1.86 30.66
C ALA A 539 19.88 1.42 31.41
N GLU A 540 20.07 0.93 32.64
CA GLU A 540 18.99 0.93 33.60
C GLU A 540 18.36 2.33 33.53
N GLU A 541 17.04 2.41 33.26
CA GLU A 541 16.30 3.66 33.44
C GLU A 541 16.68 4.15 34.85
N SER A 542 17.32 5.32 34.93
CA SER A 542 17.72 5.87 36.19
C SER A 542 16.47 6.09 37.03
N VAL A 543 16.32 5.30 38.07
CA VAL A 543 15.21 5.46 39.02
C VAL A 543 15.54 6.64 39.89
N ILE A 544 14.83 7.75 39.70
CA ILE A 544 15.00 8.94 40.53
C ILE A 544 14.11 8.79 41.77
N ASP A 545 14.67 8.46 42.90
CA ASP A 545 13.98 8.47 44.19
C ASP A 545 13.99 9.89 44.77
N ILE A 546 12.83 10.53 44.78
CA ILE A 546 12.63 11.84 45.41
C ILE A 546 12.19 11.63 46.85
N GLU A 547 12.80 12.40 47.78
CA GLU A 547 12.36 12.40 49.16
C GLU A 547 10.85 12.70 49.26
N PRO A 548 10.03 11.80 49.82
CA PRO A 548 8.59 11.99 49.83
C PRO A 548 8.19 13.18 50.70
N LYS A 549 7.35 14.05 50.17
CA LYS A 549 6.72 15.12 50.94
C LYS A 549 5.61 14.56 51.82
N ALA A 550 5.16 15.36 52.79
CA ALA A 550 4.00 14.99 53.62
C ALA A 550 2.77 14.71 52.76
N GLU A 551 2.02 13.69 53.14
CA GLU A 551 0.72 13.38 52.49
C GLU A 551 -0.21 14.57 52.58
N ILE A 552 -1.01 14.77 51.52
CA ILE A 552 -2.06 15.82 51.45
C ILE A 552 -3.40 15.16 51.29
N GLU A 553 -4.44 15.81 51.82
CA GLU A 553 -5.84 15.42 51.61
C GLU A 553 -6.28 15.76 50.19
N TYR A 554 -7.24 15.00 49.64
CA TYR A 554 -7.83 15.26 48.31
C TYR A 554 -8.32 16.70 48.16
N ASP A 555 -8.89 17.27 49.21
CA ASP A 555 -9.35 18.66 49.25
C ASP A 555 -8.18 19.68 49.11
N ASP A 556 -6.99 19.32 49.45
CA ASP A 556 -5.80 20.18 49.25
C ASP A 556 -5.37 20.16 47.78
N PHE A 557 -5.43 18.99 47.11
CA PHE A 557 -5.23 18.88 45.66
C PHE A 557 -6.25 19.67 44.88
N MET A 558 -7.53 19.58 45.26
CA MET A 558 -8.66 20.29 44.60
C MET A 558 -8.56 21.81 44.72
N LYS A 559 -7.73 22.35 45.58
CA LYS A 559 -7.43 23.80 45.63
C LYS A 559 -6.50 24.25 44.50
N MET A 560 -5.79 23.34 43.84
CA MET A 560 -4.92 23.66 42.70
C MET A 560 -5.70 23.53 41.42
N GLN A 561 -5.56 24.50 40.50
CA GLN A 561 -6.20 24.44 39.19
C GLN A 561 -5.16 24.36 38.08
N PHE A 562 -5.17 23.23 37.38
CA PHE A 562 -4.28 23.01 36.25
C PHE A 562 -5.07 23.12 34.93
N GLN A 563 -4.47 23.77 33.94
CA GLN A 563 -5.06 23.90 32.60
C GLN A 563 -3.98 23.78 31.51
N VAL A 564 -4.43 23.40 30.31
CA VAL A 564 -3.57 23.45 29.11
C VAL A 564 -3.47 24.89 28.63
N GLY A 565 -2.26 25.43 28.55
CA GLY A 565 -1.94 26.74 27.98
C GLY A 565 -1.20 26.62 26.65
N GLU A 566 -1.37 27.62 25.77
CA GLU A 566 -0.61 27.76 24.52
C GLU A 566 0.31 28.97 24.62
N ILE A 567 1.60 28.76 24.45
CA ILE A 567 2.58 29.86 24.49
C ILE A 567 2.51 30.62 23.17
N ILE A 568 1.99 31.86 23.22
CA ILE A 568 1.80 32.72 22.04
C ILE A 568 2.95 33.70 21.82
N ALA A 569 3.74 33.98 22.85
CA ALA A 569 4.97 34.78 22.77
C ALA A 569 5.89 34.40 23.93
N CYS A 570 7.20 34.51 23.72
CA CYS A 570 8.21 34.27 24.75
C CYS A 570 9.41 35.19 24.54
N GLU A 571 9.96 35.70 25.62
CA GLU A 571 11.17 36.51 25.59
C GLU A 571 12.08 36.23 26.79
N ALA A 572 13.36 36.53 26.62
CA ALA A 572 14.32 36.39 27.70
C ALA A 572 14.19 37.55 28.68
N VAL A 573 14.14 37.28 29.98
CA VAL A 573 14.13 38.36 31.01
C VAL A 573 15.50 39.06 31.07
N PRO A 574 15.57 40.40 30.74
CA PRO A 574 16.85 41.10 30.55
C PRO A 574 17.81 41.05 31.76
N LYS A 575 17.26 40.99 32.95
CA LYS A 575 18.03 40.97 34.21
C LYS A 575 18.35 39.56 34.75
N SER A 576 18.08 38.49 33.98
CA SER A 576 18.29 37.12 34.40
C SER A 576 18.86 36.27 33.27
N LYS A 577 19.89 35.46 33.62
CA LYS A 577 20.44 34.42 32.74
C LYS A 577 19.65 33.10 32.78
N LYS A 578 18.66 33.00 33.69
CA LYS A 578 17.92 31.74 33.95
C LYS A 578 16.43 31.80 33.54
N LEU A 579 15.88 33.02 33.34
CA LEU A 579 14.43 33.21 33.20
C LEU A 579 13.99 33.53 31.78
N LEU A 580 12.91 32.88 31.36
CA LEU A 580 12.07 33.23 30.22
C LEU A 580 10.74 33.79 30.72
N CYS A 581 10.21 34.77 30.00
CA CYS A 581 8.89 35.37 30.21
C CYS A 581 7.99 34.95 29.04
N SER A 582 6.98 34.13 29.30
CA SER A 582 6.04 33.61 28.31
C SER A 582 4.67 34.25 28.46
N GLN A 583 4.05 34.63 27.33
CA GLN A 583 2.64 34.97 27.24
C GLN A 583 1.87 33.70 26.90
N VAL A 584 1.07 33.21 27.84
CA VAL A 584 0.39 31.92 27.72
C VAL A 584 -1.11 32.13 27.60
N LYS A 585 -1.66 31.77 26.46
CA LYS A 585 -3.10 31.78 26.20
C LYS A 585 -3.75 30.57 26.89
N ILE A 586 -4.74 30.83 27.75
CA ILE A 586 -5.48 29.81 28.50
C ILE A 586 -6.97 30.11 28.31
N GLY A 587 -7.61 29.39 27.41
CA GLY A 587 -8.97 29.71 26.95
C GLY A 587 -9.05 31.10 26.30
N SER A 588 -9.85 31.99 26.86
CA SER A 588 -9.99 33.40 26.41
C SER A 588 -9.02 34.37 27.09
N GLN A 589 -8.25 33.91 28.09
CA GLN A 589 -7.32 34.75 28.86
C GLN A 589 -5.89 34.55 28.39
N VAL A 590 -5.05 35.58 28.58
CA VAL A 590 -3.60 35.46 28.41
C VAL A 590 -2.97 35.80 29.76
N LYS A 591 -2.09 34.89 30.25
CA LYS A 591 -1.34 35.08 31.47
C LYS A 591 0.14 35.21 31.18
N GLN A 592 0.80 36.13 31.86
CA GLN A 592 2.24 36.26 31.85
C GLN A 592 2.85 35.31 32.86
N ILE A 593 3.72 34.38 32.39
CA ILE A 593 4.37 33.39 33.25
C ILE A 593 5.87 33.46 33.07
N VAL A 594 6.59 33.56 34.20
CA VAL A 594 8.06 33.60 34.22
C VAL A 594 8.57 32.26 34.74
N SER A 595 9.44 31.60 33.94
CA SER A 595 9.93 30.25 34.23
C SER A 595 11.47 30.18 34.19
N GLY A 596 12.06 29.34 35.02
CA GLY A 596 13.49 29.19 35.16
C GLY A 596 14.19 28.29 34.14
N ILE A 597 13.68 28.26 32.90
CA ILE A 597 14.02 27.25 31.88
C ILE A 597 14.91 27.76 30.73
N ARG A 598 15.47 28.96 30.84
CA ARG A 598 16.29 29.61 29.79
C ARG A 598 17.57 28.83 29.43
N LYS A 599 18.03 27.92 30.29
CA LYS A 599 19.17 27.06 29.98
C LYS A 599 18.82 25.91 29.05
N HIS A 600 17.54 25.49 29.06
CA HIS A 600 17.03 24.30 28.40
C HIS A 600 16.18 24.62 27.18
N TYR A 601 15.66 25.87 27.08
CA TYR A 601 14.80 26.31 25.96
C TYR A 601 15.15 27.74 25.51
N THR A 602 15.11 27.97 24.20
CA THR A 602 15.17 29.31 23.62
C THR A 602 13.77 29.93 23.54
N PRO A 603 13.64 31.28 23.49
CA PRO A 603 12.34 31.92 23.32
C PRO A 603 11.59 31.43 22.09
N GLU A 604 12.28 31.19 20.98
CA GLU A 604 11.74 30.74 19.70
C GLU A 604 11.16 29.34 19.80
N GLU A 605 11.82 28.44 20.51
CA GLU A 605 11.35 27.05 20.75
C GLU A 605 10.12 26.97 21.64
N MET A 606 9.87 27.99 22.44
CA MET A 606 8.72 28.04 23.35
C MET A 606 7.42 28.40 22.65
N VAL A 607 7.46 29.24 21.62
CA VAL A 607 6.26 29.73 20.94
C VAL A 607 5.53 28.59 20.20
N GLY A 608 4.22 28.50 20.38
CA GLY A 608 3.37 27.47 19.78
C GLY A 608 3.24 26.19 20.61
N LYS A 609 4.09 25.99 21.66
CA LYS A 609 3.98 24.81 22.52
C LYS A 609 2.72 24.88 23.38
N LYS A 610 2.06 23.71 23.54
CA LYS A 610 0.99 23.50 24.50
C LYS A 610 1.59 22.90 25.76
N VAL A 611 1.35 23.52 26.90
CA VAL A 611 2.02 23.20 28.17
C VAL A 611 0.99 23.08 29.30
N MET A 612 1.36 22.32 30.34
CA MET A 612 0.59 22.25 31.57
C MET A 612 0.90 23.45 32.46
N VAL A 613 -0.15 24.12 32.93
CA VAL A 613 -0.06 25.38 33.70
C VAL A 613 -0.85 25.28 34.99
N LEU A 614 -0.23 25.58 36.13
CA LEU A 614 -0.95 25.88 37.36
C LEU A 614 -1.39 27.34 37.31
N VAL A 615 -2.71 27.56 37.20
CA VAL A 615 -3.27 28.86 36.79
C VAL A 615 -3.78 29.71 37.95
N ASN A 616 -3.94 29.15 39.12
CA ASN A 616 -4.51 29.84 40.28
C ASN A 616 -3.47 30.15 41.40
N LEU A 617 -2.18 30.20 41.06
CA LEU A 617 -1.15 30.73 41.92
C LEU A 617 -1.31 32.24 42.11
N LYS A 618 -1.01 32.72 43.34
CA LYS A 618 -0.93 34.16 43.59
C LYS A 618 0.22 34.74 42.75
N PRO A 619 0.01 35.88 42.08
CA PRO A 619 1.07 36.51 41.31
C PRO A 619 2.31 36.78 42.13
N ALA A 620 3.50 36.44 41.57
CA ALA A 620 4.78 36.62 42.20
C ALA A 620 5.74 37.45 41.29
N LYS A 621 6.65 38.24 41.89
CA LYS A 621 7.62 39.03 41.13
C LYS A 621 8.95 38.23 41.06
N LEU A 622 9.40 37.91 39.85
CA LEU A 622 10.63 37.19 39.57
C LEU A 622 11.56 38.09 38.71
N ALA A 623 12.71 38.49 39.23
CA ALA A 623 13.65 39.44 38.60
C ALA A 623 12.99 40.72 38.09
N GLY A 624 11.94 41.20 38.80
CA GLY A 624 11.22 42.44 38.46
C GLY A 624 10.02 42.25 37.54
N VAL A 625 9.80 41.04 36.97
CA VAL A 625 8.67 40.70 36.10
C VAL A 625 7.62 39.89 36.91
N VAL A 626 6.35 40.16 36.70
CA VAL A 626 5.26 39.47 37.43
C VAL A 626 4.94 38.15 36.71
N SER A 627 4.88 37.06 37.46
CA SER A 627 4.38 35.74 37.01
C SER A 627 3.00 35.50 37.60
N GLU A 628 2.02 35.14 36.75
CA GLU A 628 0.60 34.93 37.13
C GLU A 628 0.23 33.46 37.14
N GLY A 629 1.19 32.55 37.12
CA GLY A 629 1.04 31.12 37.15
C GLY A 629 2.39 30.41 37.09
N MET A 630 2.38 29.09 36.89
CA MET A 630 3.61 28.27 36.83
C MET A 630 3.49 27.25 35.71
N LEU A 631 4.51 27.17 34.83
CA LEU A 631 4.68 26.05 33.89
C LEU A 631 5.19 24.84 34.66
N LEU A 632 4.68 23.64 34.36
CA LEU A 632 5.15 22.42 34.96
C LEU A 632 6.28 21.82 34.13
N CYS A 633 7.36 21.43 34.80
CA CYS A 633 8.48 20.74 34.20
C CYS A 633 8.84 19.51 35.05
N ALA A 634 9.30 18.44 34.40
CA ALA A 634 10.05 17.37 35.07
C ALA A 634 11.54 17.73 35.05
N GLU A 635 12.28 17.32 36.09
CA GLU A 635 13.70 17.51 36.23
C GLU A 635 14.37 16.15 36.42
N ASP A 636 15.45 15.87 35.67
CA ASP A 636 16.23 14.66 35.81
C ASP A 636 17.35 14.82 36.87
N GLU A 637 18.13 13.75 37.13
CA GLU A 637 19.22 13.74 38.07
C GLU A 637 20.39 14.68 37.70
N ASN A 638 20.51 15.09 36.45
CA ASN A 638 21.51 16.02 35.94
C ASN A 638 21.05 17.48 36.00
N GLY A 639 19.80 17.71 36.42
CA GLY A 639 19.17 19.02 36.46
C GLY A 639 18.66 19.50 35.09
N GLU A 640 18.49 18.60 34.11
CA GLU A 640 17.86 18.89 32.84
C GLU A 640 16.33 18.98 33.01
N LEU A 641 15.72 20.00 32.40
CA LEU A 641 14.29 20.29 32.56
C LEU A 641 13.53 20.00 31.27
N ALA A 642 12.47 19.20 31.38
CA ALA A 642 11.50 18.94 30.29
C ALA A 642 10.13 19.55 30.64
N LEU A 643 9.54 20.29 29.69
CA LEU A 643 8.17 20.83 29.83
C LEU A 643 7.15 19.69 29.82
N MET A 644 6.22 19.72 30.76
CA MET A 644 5.07 18.82 30.76
C MET A 644 4.08 19.28 29.69
N VAL A 645 3.83 18.42 28.70
CA VAL A 645 2.97 18.69 27.55
C VAL A 645 1.85 17.65 27.45
N PRO A 646 0.68 17.97 26.92
CA PRO A 646 -0.35 16.97 26.67
C PRO A 646 0.08 16.04 25.53
N GLU A 647 0.01 14.72 25.73
CA GLU A 647 0.32 13.71 24.71
C GLU A 647 -0.59 13.82 23.47
N LYS A 648 -1.86 14.17 23.69
CA LYS A 648 -2.86 14.33 22.63
C LYS A 648 -3.15 15.79 22.37
N LYS A 649 -3.64 16.10 21.17
CA LYS A 649 -4.02 17.47 20.79
C LYS A 649 -5.20 17.95 21.66
N MET A 650 -4.91 18.87 22.58
CA MET A 650 -5.90 19.46 23.49
C MET A 650 -6.11 20.95 23.20
N PRO A 651 -7.35 21.47 23.34
CA PRO A 651 -7.58 22.92 23.22
C PRO A 651 -6.95 23.68 24.39
N SER A 652 -6.53 24.93 24.13
CA SER A 652 -6.09 25.84 25.20
C SER A 652 -7.25 26.12 26.14
N GLY A 653 -7.01 26.03 27.45
CA GLY A 653 -8.02 26.16 28.50
C GLY A 653 -8.64 24.84 28.97
N ALA A 654 -8.28 23.69 28.34
CA ALA A 654 -8.71 22.38 28.83
C ALA A 654 -8.24 22.18 30.28
N GLU A 655 -9.15 21.70 31.15
CA GLU A 655 -8.82 21.39 32.55
C GLU A 655 -8.03 20.09 32.63
N ILE A 656 -7.09 20.05 33.56
CA ILE A 656 -6.28 18.89 33.88
C ILE A 656 -6.72 18.43 35.27
N CYS A 657 -7.34 17.25 35.34
CA CYS A 657 -7.93 16.67 36.54
C CYS A 657 -7.40 15.26 36.82
#